data_ed1d70c1a3536a037864edccfdbf7709
#
_entry.id   ed1d70c1a3536a037864edccfdbf7709
#
_cell.length_a   1.000
_cell.length_b   1.000
_cell.length_c   1.000
_cell.angle_alpha   90.00
_cell.angle_beta   90.00
_cell.angle_gamma   90.00
#
_symmetry.space_group_name_H-M   'P 1'
#
loop_
_entity.id
_entity.type
_entity.pdbx_description
1 polymer ?
#
loop_
_entity_poly.entity_id
_entity_poly.type
_entity_poly.pdbx_seq_one_letter_code
_entity_poly.pdbx_strand_id
1 'polypeptide(L)'
;MPTGSLNFDDGAHLKAGRLRATRSETPVRAGRTGPRRSPGRFMLVTRLGVLRLVLGSLILIGTIPTHAMGAAPRQDIDDETFADRPISEVEFKGLERVEMRLVQNNIRTASGQPFDAQSLRDDVATLYRLGQFQTVTADAVLEPDGSVRVIYRVTEQSIIRDVQTVGNTLVSDQELRAQIPLYAGGPRDDFLVEQSLLRIKDLYRGRGHYLAEVRVDDSRLTDAGILIFVIVEGPRVRIKDIEFVGNRNIPANILGSQISTKPAILFFRKGELDPNRLIDDAATLDKFYKDRGWIDVRVDSRVLLGPDSKEAKVVFVIDEGRQYRLRRIDIASIGGDDSPLDVFTNEQLLALAKLRPGDPYEKPRVDRTVETIRNAYLQMGFIDARVTARSLRVGEQAEVDMIVQIVEGESSTAGLIMVQGNFLTKDKVIRRLVKVRPGRPLDGTLADQAEVAIQRTQLFNDARVFIQQPTPDAPRVRDIIIEVKEKNTGSFNFGAGLASDSGVFGEFSFRQTNFDIADFPLSVEELISSRAFRGAGQSFNLTIAPGTEVSMYSVSITEPHLFESNTSGQFDSYFRNRIYDQYTEQRLSAGGNIGQRLGDVWVGNISANVQRVKLSDFDSDTPREVFEDRGPDLFTLIGGGLRRTTVDNPFRPGKGSVINLGLSKAIPISGNVDYWRVNAELASFLTLYEDFLGRKHVLKLQTEVGWIFEGEAPTFEKYYLGGRTFRGFQFRTVSPKSDVTVGSFPGGTGDFEPIGGSWLFFAGAQYEVPLFGDGLTGVMFVDSGTVTNTPGFDDYRVSVGVGLRLYLPVLGPAPLAFDFGFPLVKQEYDETQVFSFSAELPF
;
A
#
# COMPACT_ATOMS: atom_id res chain seq x y z
N MET A 1 35.63 -19.23 -62.10
CA MET A 1 36.16 -20.57 -62.43
C MET A 1 37.27 -20.95 -61.48
N PRO A 2 37.40 -22.17 -61.01
CA PRO A 2 36.39 -23.17 -60.69
C PRO A 2 36.44 -23.62 -59.21
N THR A 3 35.34 -24.00 -58.62
CA THR A 3 34.81 -25.35 -58.31
C THR A 3 35.61 -26.21 -57.29
N GLY A 4 34.90 -26.69 -56.30
CA GLY A 4 35.36 -27.68 -55.38
C GLY A 4 34.33 -27.99 -54.30
N SER A 5 33.24 -28.66 -54.67
CA SER A 5 32.30 -29.31 -53.79
C SER A 5 32.88 -30.61 -53.26
N LEU A 6 32.61 -30.98 -52.02
CA LEU A 6 32.55 -32.40 -51.62
C LEU A 6 31.52 -32.56 -50.47
N ASN A 7 30.44 -33.22 -50.86
CA ASN A 7 29.54 -33.98 -50.00
C ASN A 7 30.20 -35.22 -49.46
N PHE A 8 29.88 -35.68 -48.26
CA PHE A 8 29.69 -37.07 -47.91
C PHE A 8 28.62 -37.24 -46.84
N ASP A 9 27.67 -38.01 -47.23
CA ASP A 9 26.54 -38.62 -46.49
C ASP A 9 26.99 -39.86 -45.73
N ASP A 10 26.11 -40.36 -44.87
CA ASP A 10 25.87 -41.66 -44.23
C ASP A 10 25.97 -41.55 -42.67
N GLY A 11 24.98 -41.76 -41.91
CA GLY A 11 23.92 -42.80 -41.95
C GLY A 11 24.26 -43.95 -41.01
N ALA A 12 23.62 -43.97 -39.79
CA ALA A 12 23.25 -45.21 -39.18
C ALA A 12 22.48 -45.06 -37.84
N HIS A 13 21.33 -45.62 -37.84
CA HIS A 13 20.48 -46.02 -36.70
C HIS A 13 21.20 -46.88 -35.63
N LEU A 14 20.76 -46.83 -34.36
CA LEU A 14 20.26 -47.94 -33.59
C LEU A 14 19.86 -47.58 -32.15
N LYS A 15 18.56 -47.77 -31.90
CA LYS A 15 17.85 -48.52 -30.85
C LYS A 15 18.00 -48.14 -29.36
N ALA A 16 16.82 -48.01 -28.84
CA ALA A 16 16.31 -48.07 -27.49
C ALA A 16 16.82 -49.23 -26.61
N GLY A 17 16.92 -48.96 -25.33
CA GLY A 17 17.06 -49.90 -24.25
C GLY A 17 16.51 -49.37 -22.92
N ARG A 18 15.26 -49.80 -22.65
CA ARG A 18 14.69 -49.77 -21.27
C ARG A 18 15.41 -50.83 -20.43
N LEU A 19 15.71 -50.50 -19.18
CA LEU A 19 15.67 -51.49 -18.11
C LEU A 19 15.29 -50.85 -16.75
N ARG A 20 14.38 -51.61 -16.12
CA ARG A 20 13.73 -51.36 -14.83
C ARG A 20 14.61 -51.86 -13.69
N ALA A 21 14.42 -51.18 -12.54
CA ALA A 21 14.24 -51.69 -11.17
C ALA A 21 15.30 -52.56 -10.54
N THR A 22 15.72 -52.31 -9.33
CA THR A 22 15.33 -53.08 -8.14
C THR A 22 15.81 -52.43 -6.83
N ARG A 23 14.98 -52.61 -5.81
CA ARG A 23 15.16 -52.42 -4.37
C ARG A 23 16.29 -53.23 -3.76
N SER A 24 16.85 -52.77 -2.63
CA SER A 24 17.06 -53.54 -1.36
C SER A 24 17.77 -52.60 -0.36
N GLU A 25 17.12 -52.20 0.71
CA GLU A 25 17.09 -52.81 2.05
C GLU A 25 18.39 -52.71 2.83
N THR A 26 18.25 -51.96 3.92
CA THR A 26 18.94 -51.90 5.21
C THR A 26 19.56 -53.23 5.71
N PRO A 27 20.29 -53.34 6.88
CA PRO A 27 20.47 -52.43 8.03
C PRO A 27 21.87 -52.48 8.77
N VAL A 28 21.89 -51.94 9.99
CA VAL A 28 22.64 -52.32 11.21
C VAL A 28 23.69 -51.38 11.77
N ARG A 29 23.27 -50.73 12.85
CA ARG A 29 23.73 -50.73 14.32
C ARG A 29 25.15 -50.34 14.68
N ALA A 30 25.38 -49.40 15.53
CA ALA A 30 25.49 -49.28 17.00
C ALA A 30 26.59 -48.28 17.30
N GLY A 31 26.61 -47.48 18.29
CA GLY A 31 26.13 -47.43 19.61
C GLY A 31 26.76 -46.29 20.40
N ARG A 32 26.05 -45.88 21.45
CA ARG A 32 26.47 -45.32 22.77
C ARG A 32 27.34 -44.04 22.80
N THR A 33 27.04 -43.00 23.54
CA THR A 33 26.59 -42.81 24.92
C THR A 33 26.08 -41.38 25.14
N GLY A 34 25.07 -41.18 25.98
CA GLY A 34 24.55 -39.91 26.39
C GLY A 34 25.41 -39.17 27.46
N PRO A 35 24.90 -38.03 27.98
CA PRO A 35 23.87 -38.05 29.02
C PRO A 35 22.77 -37.01 28.95
N ARG A 36 21.71 -37.36 29.64
CA ARG A 36 20.47 -36.65 29.94
C ARG A 36 20.64 -35.24 30.47
N ARG A 37 19.84 -34.29 30.00
CA ARG A 37 19.28 -33.22 30.85
C ARG A 37 17.83 -32.90 30.40
N SER A 38 17.00 -32.73 31.42
CA SER A 38 15.57 -32.62 31.49
C SER A 38 14.92 -31.42 30.76
N PRO A 39 13.59 -31.48 30.47
CA PRO A 39 12.88 -30.45 29.70
C PRO A 39 12.51 -29.25 30.55
N GLY A 40 12.99 -28.09 30.15
CA GLY A 40 12.53 -26.81 30.64
C GLY A 40 11.18 -26.45 30.05
N ARG A 41 10.23 -26.16 30.91
CA ARG A 41 8.89 -25.63 30.65
C ARG A 41 8.96 -24.37 29.79
N PHE A 42 8.40 -24.38 28.61
CA PHE A 42 8.05 -23.17 27.86
C PHE A 42 6.79 -22.57 28.50
N MET A 43 6.97 -21.45 29.17
CA MET A 43 5.90 -20.62 29.70
C MET A 43 5.39 -19.73 28.55
N LEU A 44 4.18 -20.00 28.11
CA LEU A 44 3.43 -19.17 27.17
C LEU A 44 3.00 -17.92 27.91
N VAL A 45 3.69 -16.80 27.71
CA VAL A 45 3.25 -15.48 28.21
C VAL A 45 2.30 -14.88 27.18
N THR A 46 1.01 -15.08 27.43
CA THR A 46 -0.07 -14.32 26.80
C THR A 46 0.04 -12.86 27.24
N ARG A 47 0.30 -11.97 26.27
CA ARG A 47 0.12 -10.54 26.44
C ARG A 47 -1.37 -10.20 26.57
N LEU A 48 -1.82 -10.04 27.78
CA LEU A 48 -3.02 -9.27 28.17
C LEU A 48 -2.53 -8.08 28.97
N GLY A 49 -2.56 -6.94 28.38
CA GLY A 49 -2.20 -5.70 29.05
C GLY A 49 -2.34 -4.53 28.11
N VAL A 50 -3.50 -3.95 28.05
CA VAL A 50 -3.83 -2.53 27.92
C VAL A 50 -5.34 -2.43 27.64
N LEU A 51 -6.13 -2.49 28.67
CA LEU A 51 -7.43 -1.81 28.71
C LEU A 51 -7.81 -1.56 30.18
N ARG A 52 -7.18 -0.58 30.79
CA ARG A 52 -7.68 0.08 32.00
C ARG A 52 -7.28 1.54 31.90
N LEU A 53 -8.26 2.37 31.59
CA LEU A 53 -8.45 3.75 32.05
C LEU A 53 -9.45 4.43 31.11
N VAL A 54 -10.68 4.39 31.44
CA VAL A 54 -11.65 5.50 31.44
C VAL A 54 -12.95 4.94 32.05
N LEU A 55 -13.12 5.08 33.36
CA LEU A 55 -14.42 5.08 34.01
C LEU A 55 -14.35 6.13 35.12
N GLY A 56 -14.86 7.27 34.82
CA GLY A 56 -15.10 8.35 35.76
C GLY A 56 -16.23 9.23 35.27
N SER A 57 -17.39 9.05 35.89
CA SER A 57 -18.48 10.02 36.01
C SER A 57 -19.41 10.23 34.81
N LEU A 58 -20.56 9.58 34.83
CA LEU A 58 -21.86 10.29 34.90
C LEU A 58 -22.99 9.33 35.32
N ILE A 59 -23.47 9.54 36.52
CA ILE A 59 -24.73 8.95 37.02
C ILE A 59 -25.87 9.69 36.31
N LEU A 60 -26.56 9.01 35.38
CA LEU A 60 -27.91 9.37 35.00
C LEU A 60 -28.77 8.09 35.11
N ILE A 61 -29.66 8.11 36.07
CA ILE A 61 -30.65 7.06 36.35
C ILE A 61 -31.59 6.96 35.15
N GLY A 62 -31.35 5.98 34.31
CA GLY A 62 -32.30 5.48 33.35
C GLY A 62 -32.42 3.99 33.59
N THR A 63 -33.59 3.55 34.02
CA THR A 63 -33.91 2.15 34.25
C THR A 63 -33.76 1.36 32.96
N ILE A 64 -32.61 0.71 32.79
CA ILE A 64 -32.44 -0.37 31.81
C ILE A 64 -32.96 -1.63 32.48
N PRO A 65 -33.85 -2.41 31.89
CA PRO A 65 -34.17 -3.71 32.43
C PRO A 65 -32.90 -4.58 32.35
N THR A 66 -32.27 -4.79 33.47
CA THR A 66 -31.28 -5.84 33.63
C THR A 66 -31.97 -7.16 33.31
N HIS A 67 -31.65 -7.72 32.12
CA HIS A 67 -31.83 -9.16 31.95
C HIS A 67 -30.81 -9.80 32.88
N ALA A 68 -31.26 -10.14 34.03
CA ALA A 68 -30.52 -10.98 34.98
C ALA A 68 -30.10 -12.25 34.21
N MET A 69 -28.81 -12.60 34.26
CA MET A 69 -28.38 -13.99 34.19
C MET A 69 -29.35 -14.75 35.10
N GLY A 70 -30.05 -15.75 34.54
CA GLY A 70 -31.11 -16.44 35.21
C GLY A 70 -30.69 -16.88 36.60
N ALA A 71 -31.09 -16.11 37.55
CA ALA A 71 -31.21 -16.61 38.91
C ALA A 71 -32.25 -17.73 38.86
N ALA A 72 -31.91 -18.91 39.26
CA ALA A 72 -32.86 -19.99 39.44
C ALA A 72 -34.13 -19.43 40.09
N PRO A 73 -35.30 -19.73 39.57
CA PRO A 73 -36.54 -19.23 40.14
C PRO A 73 -36.53 -19.53 41.65
N ARG A 74 -36.63 -18.49 42.49
CA ARG A 74 -36.88 -18.65 43.90
C ARG A 74 -38.25 -19.30 44.02
N GLN A 75 -38.26 -20.61 44.21
CA GLN A 75 -39.41 -21.28 44.71
C GLN A 75 -39.47 -21.00 46.22
N ASP A 76 -40.49 -20.29 46.67
CA ASP A 76 -40.84 -20.18 48.09
C ASP A 76 -41.33 -21.57 48.51
N ILE A 77 -40.41 -22.46 48.85
CA ILE A 77 -40.72 -23.68 49.60
C ILE A 77 -40.80 -23.21 51.04
N ASP A 78 -41.99 -23.38 51.61
CA ASP A 78 -42.26 -23.02 53.01
C ASP A 78 -41.33 -23.86 53.90
N ASP A 79 -40.19 -23.35 54.29
CA ASP A 79 -39.10 -24.05 54.99
C ASP A 79 -39.54 -24.58 56.34
N GLU A 80 -40.47 -23.94 57.01
CA GLU A 80 -40.92 -24.36 58.38
C GLU A 80 -41.90 -25.53 58.30
N THR A 81 -42.64 -25.75 57.24
CA THR A 81 -43.66 -26.82 57.16
C THR A 81 -43.07 -28.21 56.91
N PHE A 82 -41.87 -28.26 56.19
CA PHE A 82 -41.26 -29.50 55.77
C PHE A 82 -40.00 -29.88 56.52
N ALA A 83 -39.39 -28.98 57.30
CA ALA A 83 -38.14 -29.17 57.96
C ALA A 83 -38.10 -30.44 58.90
N ASP A 84 -36.98 -31.17 58.81
CA ASP A 84 -36.67 -32.38 59.56
C ASP A 84 -37.60 -33.59 59.37
N ARG A 85 -38.55 -33.52 58.43
CA ARG A 85 -39.45 -34.68 58.17
C ARG A 85 -38.72 -35.70 57.31
N PRO A 86 -38.96 -37.01 57.48
CA PRO A 86 -38.32 -38.03 56.65
C PRO A 86 -38.81 -37.96 55.19
N ILE A 87 -37.86 -38.04 54.25
CA ILE A 87 -38.17 -38.12 52.88
C ILE A 87 -38.64 -39.52 52.51
N SER A 88 -39.90 -39.65 52.04
CA SER A 88 -40.44 -40.93 51.60
C SER A 88 -39.84 -41.40 50.27
N GLU A 89 -39.82 -40.49 49.28
CA GLU A 89 -39.42 -40.83 47.92
C GLU A 89 -38.84 -39.59 47.26
N VAL A 90 -37.88 -39.82 46.34
CA VAL A 90 -37.32 -38.81 45.42
C VAL A 90 -37.71 -39.21 43.99
N GLU A 91 -38.59 -38.42 43.36
CA GLU A 91 -39.12 -38.65 42.02
C GLU A 91 -38.48 -37.67 41.03
N PHE A 92 -38.13 -38.15 39.83
CA PHE A 92 -37.69 -37.33 38.74
C PHE A 92 -38.69 -37.34 37.61
N LYS A 93 -39.13 -36.15 37.17
CA LYS A 93 -40.06 -35.98 36.04
C LYS A 93 -39.38 -35.19 34.91
N GLY A 94 -39.50 -35.69 33.67
CA GLY A 94 -38.95 -35.03 32.47
C GLY A 94 -37.58 -35.56 32.08
N LEU A 95 -37.09 -36.67 32.61
CA LEU A 95 -35.91 -37.40 32.09
C LEU A 95 -36.33 -38.25 30.92
N GLU A 96 -35.73 -38.01 29.76
CA GLU A 96 -35.97 -38.76 28.52
C GLU A 96 -34.69 -39.44 27.98
N ARG A 97 -33.56 -38.73 28.02
CA ARG A 97 -32.25 -39.14 27.44
C ARG A 97 -31.14 -39.22 28.49
N VAL A 98 -31.27 -38.43 29.55
CA VAL A 98 -30.26 -38.40 30.62
C VAL A 98 -30.49 -39.57 31.54
N GLU A 99 -29.46 -40.38 31.76
CA GLU A 99 -29.60 -41.56 32.67
C GLU A 99 -29.97 -41.16 34.10
N MET A 100 -30.98 -41.79 34.64
CA MET A 100 -31.41 -41.61 36.02
C MET A 100 -30.26 -41.68 37.04
N ARG A 101 -29.34 -42.61 36.84
CA ARG A 101 -28.16 -42.77 37.72
C ARG A 101 -27.24 -41.56 37.76
N LEU A 102 -27.10 -40.84 36.62
CA LEU A 102 -26.28 -39.60 36.57
C LEU A 102 -26.90 -38.57 37.49
N VAL A 103 -28.22 -38.40 37.46
CA VAL A 103 -28.93 -37.43 38.26
C VAL A 103 -28.87 -37.79 39.73
N GLN A 104 -29.15 -39.05 40.07
CA GLN A 104 -29.14 -39.58 41.46
C GLN A 104 -27.75 -39.46 42.09
N ASN A 105 -26.66 -39.65 41.35
CA ASN A 105 -25.30 -39.54 41.87
C ASN A 105 -24.83 -38.09 42.12
N ASN A 106 -25.54 -37.11 41.59
CA ASN A 106 -25.20 -35.71 41.70
C ASN A 106 -26.12 -34.90 42.64
N ILE A 107 -27.05 -35.56 43.31
CA ILE A 107 -27.88 -34.98 44.37
C ILE A 107 -27.50 -35.56 45.75
N ARG A 108 -27.77 -34.79 46.76
CA ARG A 108 -27.58 -35.18 48.17
C ARG A 108 -28.87 -35.69 48.81
N THR A 109 -30.00 -35.20 48.32
CA THR A 109 -31.33 -35.55 48.84
C THR A 109 -31.65 -37.01 48.50
N ALA A 110 -31.88 -37.84 49.55
CA ALA A 110 -32.18 -39.25 49.39
C ALA A 110 -33.34 -39.72 50.30
N SER A 111 -34.06 -40.76 49.87
CA SER A 111 -35.13 -41.36 50.68
C SER A 111 -34.57 -41.84 52.00
N GLY A 112 -35.36 -41.64 53.08
CA GLY A 112 -34.97 -41.95 54.46
C GLY A 112 -34.17 -40.88 55.20
N GLN A 113 -33.74 -39.80 54.49
CA GLN A 113 -33.08 -38.66 55.14
C GLN A 113 -34.09 -37.61 55.60
N PRO A 114 -33.75 -36.77 56.62
CA PRO A 114 -34.57 -35.62 56.96
C PRO A 114 -34.56 -34.60 55.85
N PHE A 115 -35.71 -33.96 55.58
CA PHE A 115 -35.82 -32.93 54.57
C PHE A 115 -35.08 -31.67 55.00
N ASP A 116 -34.19 -31.18 54.10
CA ASP A 116 -33.48 -29.92 54.26
C ASP A 116 -33.62 -29.11 52.99
N ALA A 117 -34.25 -27.96 53.06
CA ALA A 117 -34.51 -27.10 51.96
C ALA A 117 -33.22 -26.52 51.34
N GLN A 118 -32.14 -26.39 52.12
CA GLN A 118 -30.86 -25.92 51.61
C GLN A 118 -30.19 -26.97 50.71
N SER A 119 -30.23 -28.24 51.15
CA SER A 119 -29.73 -29.38 50.36
C SER A 119 -30.48 -29.52 49.04
N LEU A 120 -31.81 -29.29 49.06
CA LEU A 120 -32.63 -29.30 47.85
C LEU A 120 -32.23 -28.19 46.87
N ARG A 121 -31.97 -26.98 47.38
CA ARG A 121 -31.47 -25.87 46.54
C ARG A 121 -30.09 -26.15 45.99
N ASP A 122 -29.19 -26.72 46.76
CA ASP A 122 -27.84 -27.09 46.35
C ASP A 122 -27.89 -28.18 45.26
N ASP A 123 -28.83 -29.12 45.39
CA ASP A 123 -29.04 -30.19 44.39
C ASP A 123 -29.54 -29.60 43.07
N VAL A 124 -30.53 -28.70 43.11
CA VAL A 124 -31.00 -27.98 41.89
C VAL A 124 -29.85 -27.24 41.23
N ALA A 125 -29.04 -26.52 42.02
CA ALA A 125 -27.88 -25.80 41.49
C ALA A 125 -26.81 -26.76 40.94
N THR A 126 -26.65 -27.93 41.53
CA THR A 126 -25.70 -28.95 41.06
C THR A 126 -26.17 -29.60 39.78
N LEU A 127 -27.45 -29.95 39.68
CA LEU A 127 -28.05 -30.47 38.46
C LEU A 127 -27.95 -29.45 37.28
N TYR A 128 -28.18 -28.16 37.60
CA TYR A 128 -28.02 -27.08 36.61
C TYR A 128 -26.58 -27.02 36.08
N ARG A 129 -25.58 -27.15 36.99
CA ARG A 129 -24.15 -27.14 36.62
C ARG A 129 -23.69 -28.31 35.76
N LEU A 130 -24.46 -29.41 35.70
CA LEU A 130 -24.18 -30.51 34.81
C LEU A 130 -24.30 -30.15 33.32
N GLY A 131 -24.97 -29.04 33.00
CA GLY A 131 -25.16 -28.56 31.61
C GLY A 131 -26.04 -29.49 30.75
N GLN A 132 -26.73 -30.44 31.37
CA GLN A 132 -27.62 -31.38 30.67
C GLN A 132 -29.08 -30.91 30.67
N PHE A 133 -29.41 -29.92 31.46
CA PHE A 133 -30.77 -29.47 31.68
C PHE A 133 -30.96 -27.99 31.34
N GLN A 134 -32.04 -27.66 30.64
CA GLN A 134 -32.48 -26.29 30.37
C GLN A 134 -33.15 -25.68 31.60
N THR A 135 -33.99 -26.44 32.28
CA THR A 135 -34.62 -26.05 33.54
C THR A 135 -34.55 -27.18 34.53
N VAL A 136 -34.34 -26.84 35.79
CA VAL A 136 -34.42 -27.75 36.93
C VAL A 136 -35.23 -27.05 38.01
N THR A 137 -36.34 -27.66 38.42
CA THR A 137 -37.17 -27.21 39.57
C THR A 137 -37.37 -28.38 40.51
N ALA A 138 -37.52 -28.09 41.77
CA ALA A 138 -37.81 -29.10 42.76
C ALA A 138 -39.02 -28.70 43.59
N ASP A 139 -39.95 -29.62 43.77
CA ASP A 139 -41.15 -29.45 44.59
C ASP A 139 -41.09 -30.41 45.76
N ALA A 140 -41.55 -29.97 46.92
CA ALA A 140 -41.73 -30.83 48.08
C ALA A 140 -43.25 -30.99 48.36
N VAL A 141 -43.69 -32.21 48.46
CA VAL A 141 -45.12 -32.53 48.70
C VAL A 141 -45.26 -33.33 50.02
N LEU A 142 -46.15 -32.85 50.93
CA LEU A 142 -46.41 -33.56 52.15
C LEU A 142 -47.38 -34.74 51.95
N GLU A 143 -46.95 -35.91 52.36
CA GLU A 143 -47.73 -37.12 52.26
C GLU A 143 -48.66 -37.27 53.48
N PRO A 144 -49.75 -38.04 53.39
CA PRO A 144 -50.70 -38.22 54.47
C PRO A 144 -50.14 -38.88 55.75
N ASP A 145 -48.96 -39.58 55.62
CA ASP A 145 -48.23 -40.20 56.70
C ASP A 145 -47.25 -39.26 57.40
N GLY A 146 -47.19 -38.00 56.96
CA GLY A 146 -46.37 -37.01 57.54
C GLY A 146 -44.93 -36.99 56.99
N SER A 147 -44.58 -37.81 55.97
CA SER A 147 -43.35 -37.80 55.27
C SER A 147 -43.39 -36.82 54.08
N VAL A 148 -42.25 -36.50 53.49
CA VAL A 148 -42.13 -35.58 52.39
C VAL A 148 -41.67 -36.31 51.10
N ARG A 149 -42.42 -36.17 50.04
CA ARG A 149 -41.97 -36.60 48.69
C ARG A 149 -41.34 -35.41 47.96
N VAL A 150 -40.12 -35.61 47.45
CA VAL A 150 -39.39 -34.62 46.66
C VAL A 150 -39.53 -34.95 45.18
N ILE A 151 -39.94 -33.97 44.37
CA ILE A 151 -40.15 -34.14 42.93
C ILE A 151 -39.24 -33.14 42.19
N TYR A 152 -38.18 -33.66 41.52
CA TYR A 152 -37.38 -32.87 40.60
C TYR A 152 -38.03 -32.86 39.22
N ARG A 153 -38.41 -31.68 38.72
CA ARG A 153 -38.87 -31.52 37.36
C ARG A 153 -37.72 -30.95 36.53
N VAL A 154 -37.29 -31.70 35.55
CA VAL A 154 -36.17 -31.31 34.67
C VAL A 154 -36.65 -31.24 33.24
N THR A 155 -36.11 -30.27 32.49
CA THR A 155 -36.25 -30.24 31.06
C THR A 155 -34.84 -30.41 30.47
N GLU A 156 -34.63 -31.44 29.71
CA GLU A 156 -33.31 -31.75 29.14
C GLU A 156 -32.94 -30.73 28.06
N GLN A 157 -31.64 -30.39 28.03
CA GLN A 157 -31.11 -29.49 27.05
C GLN A 157 -30.98 -30.17 25.67
N SER A 158 -31.44 -29.52 24.62
CA SER A 158 -31.33 -30.08 23.26
C SER A 158 -29.87 -30.06 22.83
N ILE A 159 -29.36 -31.22 22.40
CA ILE A 159 -28.01 -31.40 21.89
C ILE A 159 -28.03 -31.25 20.35
N ILE A 160 -27.20 -30.40 19.85
CA ILE A 160 -27.03 -30.20 18.41
C ILE A 160 -26.19 -31.35 17.84
N ARG A 161 -26.77 -32.14 16.94
CA ARG A 161 -26.06 -33.20 16.19
C ARG A 161 -25.53 -32.68 14.86
N ASP A 162 -26.26 -31.77 14.26
CA ASP A 162 -25.89 -31.15 12.98
C ASP A 162 -26.43 -29.72 12.91
N VAL A 163 -25.70 -28.88 12.14
CA VAL A 163 -26.11 -27.51 11.84
C VAL A 163 -26.20 -27.35 10.33
N GLN A 164 -27.36 -27.02 9.83
CA GLN A 164 -27.65 -26.87 8.40
C GLN A 164 -27.98 -25.41 8.06
N THR A 165 -27.64 -25.02 6.83
CA THR A 165 -28.03 -23.75 6.23
C THR A 165 -28.95 -24.01 5.04
N VAL A 166 -30.01 -23.20 4.89
CA VAL A 166 -31.00 -23.36 3.83
C VAL A 166 -31.34 -21.98 3.24
N GLY A 167 -31.48 -21.91 1.93
CA GLY A 167 -31.81 -20.66 1.22
C GLY A 167 -30.60 -19.84 0.79
N ASN A 168 -29.40 -20.29 1.08
CA ASN A 168 -28.15 -19.71 0.62
C ASN A 168 -27.81 -20.20 -0.81
N THR A 169 -27.81 -19.27 -1.76
CA THR A 169 -27.44 -19.53 -3.15
C THR A 169 -26.14 -18.87 -3.55
N LEU A 170 -25.79 -17.78 -2.87
CA LEU A 170 -24.64 -16.91 -3.15
C LEU A 170 -23.41 -17.21 -2.27
N VAL A 171 -23.63 -17.79 -1.10
CA VAL A 171 -22.60 -18.14 -0.15
C VAL A 171 -22.58 -19.64 0.07
N SER A 172 -21.44 -20.28 0.03
CA SER A 172 -21.31 -21.71 0.24
C SER A 172 -21.57 -22.10 1.70
N ASP A 173 -22.09 -23.32 1.91
CA ASP A 173 -22.30 -23.88 3.26
C ASP A 173 -21.02 -23.89 4.09
N GLN A 174 -19.86 -24.16 3.46
CA GLN A 174 -18.57 -24.14 4.14
C GLN A 174 -18.21 -22.76 4.69
N GLU A 175 -18.49 -21.70 3.93
CA GLU A 175 -18.22 -20.32 4.35
C GLU A 175 -19.20 -19.87 5.43
N LEU A 176 -20.49 -20.24 5.32
CA LEU A 176 -21.48 -20.00 6.37
C LEU A 176 -21.14 -20.75 7.65
N ARG A 177 -20.69 -21.99 7.51
CA ARG A 177 -20.29 -22.83 8.65
C ARG A 177 -19.15 -22.19 9.46
N ALA A 178 -18.23 -21.50 8.79
CA ALA A 178 -17.15 -20.76 9.46
C ALA A 178 -17.65 -19.58 10.32
N GLN A 179 -18.87 -19.07 10.07
CA GLN A 179 -19.48 -18.00 10.87
C GLN A 179 -20.27 -18.51 12.09
N ILE A 180 -20.51 -19.81 12.15
CA ILE A 180 -21.34 -20.46 13.16
C ILE A 180 -20.45 -21.14 14.19
N PRO A 181 -20.28 -20.58 15.42
CA PRO A 181 -19.44 -21.16 16.46
C PRO A 181 -20.05 -22.38 17.15
N LEU A 182 -21.27 -22.76 16.79
CA LEU A 182 -21.93 -23.97 17.30
C LEU A 182 -21.29 -25.23 16.72
N TYR A 183 -21.15 -26.28 17.51
CA TYR A 183 -20.54 -27.55 17.10
C TYR A 183 -21.43 -28.75 17.38
N ALA A 184 -21.26 -29.79 16.60
CA ALA A 184 -21.98 -31.06 16.79
C ALA A 184 -21.54 -31.71 18.12
N GLY A 185 -22.52 -32.19 18.90
CA GLY A 185 -22.33 -32.73 20.24
C GLY A 185 -22.43 -31.69 21.35
N GLY A 186 -22.51 -30.41 21.04
CA GLY A 186 -22.69 -29.33 21.99
C GLY A 186 -24.16 -29.02 22.29
N PRO A 187 -24.44 -28.34 23.42
CA PRO A 187 -25.78 -27.86 23.73
C PRO A 187 -26.18 -26.70 22.82
N ARG A 188 -27.46 -26.48 22.66
CA ARG A 188 -28.02 -25.28 22.05
C ARG A 188 -27.81 -24.08 22.97
N ASP A 189 -26.88 -23.22 22.64
CA ASP A 189 -26.58 -21.98 23.37
C ASP A 189 -27.21 -20.79 22.61
N ASP A 190 -28.16 -20.12 23.26
CA ASP A 190 -28.89 -18.98 22.66
C ASP A 190 -27.99 -17.81 22.32
N PHE A 191 -26.94 -17.56 23.08
CA PHE A 191 -25.97 -16.52 22.80
C PHE A 191 -25.16 -16.84 21.52
N LEU A 192 -24.71 -18.09 21.37
CA LEU A 192 -23.99 -18.52 20.17
C LEU A 192 -24.90 -18.56 18.94
N VAL A 193 -26.18 -18.88 19.11
CA VAL A 193 -27.19 -18.81 18.05
C VAL A 193 -27.37 -17.37 17.59
N GLU A 194 -27.57 -16.41 18.50
CA GLU A 194 -27.75 -14.99 18.16
C GLU A 194 -26.47 -14.42 17.51
N GLN A 195 -25.30 -14.78 18.03
CA GLN A 195 -24.02 -14.40 17.44
C GLN A 195 -23.88 -14.95 16.02
N SER A 196 -24.31 -16.18 15.75
CA SER A 196 -24.34 -16.78 14.42
C SER A 196 -25.24 -16.02 13.46
N LEU A 197 -26.47 -15.67 13.91
CA LEU A 197 -27.40 -14.86 13.13
C LEU A 197 -26.79 -13.53 12.70
N LEU A 198 -26.15 -12.82 13.65
CA LEU A 198 -25.50 -11.55 13.36
C LEU A 198 -24.33 -11.69 12.38
N ARG A 199 -23.44 -12.67 12.59
CA ARG A 199 -22.30 -12.90 11.70
C ARG A 199 -22.72 -13.27 10.28
N ILE A 200 -23.74 -14.12 10.13
CA ILE A 200 -24.28 -14.49 8.81
C ILE A 200 -24.89 -13.25 8.13
N LYS A 201 -25.70 -12.46 8.84
CA LYS A 201 -26.27 -11.20 8.32
C LYS A 201 -25.16 -10.25 7.85
N ASP A 202 -24.12 -10.06 8.65
CA ASP A 202 -23.01 -9.14 8.32
C ASP A 202 -22.22 -9.63 7.11
N LEU A 203 -22.03 -10.95 6.98
CA LEU A 203 -21.42 -11.55 5.78
C LEU A 203 -22.21 -11.22 4.50
N TYR A 204 -23.54 -11.35 4.51
CA TYR A 204 -24.40 -11.00 3.37
C TYR A 204 -24.44 -9.50 3.10
N ARG A 205 -24.51 -8.68 4.16
CA ARG A 205 -24.50 -7.22 4.05
C ARG A 205 -23.17 -6.71 3.45
N GLY A 206 -22.05 -7.26 3.89
CA GLY A 206 -20.74 -6.93 3.33
C GLY A 206 -20.61 -7.28 1.83
N ARG A 207 -21.49 -8.15 1.31
CA ARG A 207 -21.60 -8.50 -0.12
C ARG A 207 -22.67 -7.70 -0.89
N GLY A 208 -23.26 -6.70 -0.24
CA GLY A 208 -24.28 -5.82 -0.82
C GLY A 208 -25.72 -6.33 -0.68
N HIS A 209 -25.96 -7.44 0.02
CA HIS A 209 -27.29 -7.95 0.33
C HIS A 209 -27.82 -7.33 1.63
N TYR A 210 -28.07 -6.04 1.60
CA TYR A 210 -28.45 -5.24 2.77
C TYR A 210 -29.71 -5.75 3.47
N LEU A 211 -30.67 -6.29 2.72
CA LEU A 211 -31.96 -6.79 3.20
C LEU A 211 -31.93 -8.29 3.53
N ALA A 212 -30.74 -8.91 3.65
CA ALA A 212 -30.64 -10.30 4.03
C ALA A 212 -31.24 -10.54 5.42
N GLU A 213 -32.16 -11.51 5.49
CA GLU A 213 -32.75 -11.99 6.73
C GLU A 213 -32.27 -13.40 7.04
N VAL A 214 -31.95 -13.64 8.30
CA VAL A 214 -31.53 -14.95 8.79
C VAL A 214 -32.39 -15.28 10.01
N ARG A 215 -32.97 -16.46 10.00
CA ARG A 215 -33.81 -16.96 11.10
C ARG A 215 -33.33 -18.36 11.48
N VAL A 216 -33.59 -18.77 12.71
CA VAL A 216 -33.34 -20.13 13.17
C VAL A 216 -34.67 -20.89 13.13
N ASP A 217 -34.62 -22.12 12.64
CA ASP A 217 -35.68 -23.10 12.70
C ASP A 217 -35.26 -24.25 13.62
N ASP A 218 -35.88 -24.29 14.78
CA ASP A 218 -35.66 -25.30 15.84
C ASP A 218 -36.59 -26.53 15.66
N SER A 219 -37.45 -26.57 14.65
CA SER A 219 -38.46 -27.63 14.48
C SER A 219 -37.90 -29.06 14.45
N ARG A 220 -36.65 -29.21 13.96
CA ARG A 220 -35.95 -30.49 13.91
C ARG A 220 -34.92 -30.70 15.00
N LEU A 221 -34.79 -29.76 15.93
CA LEU A 221 -33.80 -29.84 16.99
C LEU A 221 -34.14 -30.88 18.02
N THR A 222 -35.41 -30.95 18.43
CA THR A 222 -35.88 -31.89 19.45
C THR A 222 -35.83 -33.33 18.99
N ASP A 223 -36.28 -33.62 17.76
CA ASP A 223 -36.42 -34.97 17.26
C ASP A 223 -35.12 -35.50 16.63
N ALA A 224 -34.46 -34.68 15.82
CA ALA A 224 -33.29 -35.10 15.05
C ALA A 224 -31.97 -34.49 15.56
N GLY A 225 -31.99 -33.48 16.43
CA GLY A 225 -30.81 -32.74 16.86
C GLY A 225 -30.27 -31.78 15.78
N ILE A 226 -31.09 -31.39 14.81
CA ILE A 226 -30.67 -30.56 13.67
C ILE A 226 -31.12 -29.12 13.91
N LEU A 227 -30.15 -28.20 13.93
CA LEU A 227 -30.41 -26.76 13.98
C LEU A 227 -30.29 -26.18 12.58
N ILE A 228 -31.32 -25.50 12.09
CA ILE A 228 -31.37 -24.99 10.71
C ILE A 228 -31.34 -23.47 10.72
N PHE A 229 -30.38 -22.87 10.01
CA PHE A 229 -30.37 -21.45 9.72
C PHE A 229 -31.04 -21.22 8.36
N VAL A 230 -32.23 -20.62 8.38
CA VAL A 230 -32.99 -20.26 7.17
C VAL A 230 -32.60 -18.86 6.74
N ILE A 231 -32.08 -18.75 5.51
CA ILE A 231 -31.53 -17.53 4.95
C ILE A 231 -32.43 -17.04 3.80
N VAL A 232 -32.80 -15.80 3.85
CA VAL A 232 -33.44 -15.07 2.74
C VAL A 232 -32.45 -14.01 2.29
N GLU A 233 -31.74 -14.26 1.19
CA GLU A 233 -30.60 -13.42 0.77
C GLU A 233 -31.01 -12.01 0.37
N GLY A 234 -32.23 -11.83 -0.14
CA GLY A 234 -32.73 -10.55 -0.63
C GLY A 234 -32.01 -10.04 -1.89
N PRO A 235 -32.45 -8.94 -2.48
CA PRO A 235 -31.82 -8.34 -3.64
C PRO A 235 -30.49 -7.69 -3.25
N ARG A 236 -29.55 -7.63 -4.22
CA ARG A 236 -28.32 -6.84 -4.08
C ARG A 236 -28.69 -5.36 -4.18
N VAL A 237 -28.34 -4.59 -3.16
CA VAL A 237 -28.59 -3.15 -3.10
C VAL A 237 -27.33 -2.40 -3.53
N ARG A 238 -27.49 -1.50 -4.53
CA ARG A 238 -26.39 -0.66 -5.03
C ARG A 238 -26.63 0.80 -4.66
N ILE A 239 -25.58 1.47 -4.25
CA ILE A 239 -25.64 2.90 -3.98
C ILE A 239 -25.67 3.64 -5.31
N LYS A 240 -26.78 4.36 -5.56
CA LYS A 240 -26.96 5.19 -6.74
C LYS A 240 -26.41 6.59 -6.54
N ASP A 241 -26.63 7.15 -5.34
CA ASP A 241 -26.29 8.53 -5.03
C ASP A 241 -25.90 8.69 -3.57
N ILE A 242 -25.05 9.68 -3.29
CA ILE A 242 -24.64 10.06 -1.95
C ILE A 242 -24.87 11.56 -1.78
N GLU A 243 -25.64 11.94 -0.77
CA GLU A 243 -25.95 13.32 -0.45
C GLU A 243 -25.42 13.70 0.93
N PHE A 244 -24.99 14.94 1.06
CA PHE A 244 -24.63 15.55 2.34
C PHE A 244 -25.62 16.65 2.65
N VAL A 245 -26.21 16.62 3.85
CA VAL A 245 -27.19 17.58 4.31
C VAL A 245 -26.71 18.24 5.58
N GLY A 246 -26.74 19.56 5.63
CA GLY A 246 -26.32 20.35 6.79
C GLY A 246 -24.87 20.80 6.75
N ASN A 247 -24.10 20.43 5.76
CA ASN A 247 -22.72 20.85 5.51
C ASN A 247 -22.64 22.28 4.94
N ARG A 248 -22.73 23.28 5.80
CA ARG A 248 -22.77 24.72 5.42
C ARG A 248 -21.37 25.29 5.10
N ASN A 249 -20.34 24.82 5.81
CA ASN A 249 -19.01 25.40 5.76
C ASN A 249 -18.03 24.57 4.91
N ILE A 250 -18.27 23.28 4.76
CA ILE A 250 -17.41 22.39 3.99
C ILE A 250 -18.16 21.86 2.76
N PRO A 251 -17.64 22.09 1.54
CA PRO A 251 -18.28 21.60 0.31
C PRO A 251 -18.41 20.08 0.25
N ALA A 252 -19.48 19.59 -0.37
CA ALA A 252 -19.78 18.16 -0.51
C ALA A 252 -18.68 17.36 -1.23
N ASN A 253 -17.96 17.97 -2.19
CA ASN A 253 -16.86 17.32 -2.89
C ASN A 253 -15.67 17.01 -1.94
N ILE A 254 -15.40 17.89 -0.97
CA ILE A 254 -14.36 17.64 0.04
C ILE A 254 -14.79 16.52 0.99
N LEU A 255 -16.05 16.53 1.44
CA LEU A 255 -16.58 15.47 2.30
C LEU A 255 -16.63 14.13 1.57
N GLY A 256 -17.04 14.14 0.32
CA GLY A 256 -17.06 12.95 -0.54
C GLY A 256 -15.68 12.32 -0.76
N SER A 257 -14.60 13.11 -0.74
CA SER A 257 -13.24 12.59 -0.81
C SER A 257 -12.78 11.87 0.47
N GLN A 258 -13.38 12.16 1.62
CA GLN A 258 -13.01 11.58 2.92
C GLN A 258 -13.64 10.21 3.18
N ILE A 259 -14.80 9.93 2.61
CA ILE A 259 -15.54 8.68 2.84
C ILE A 259 -15.06 7.56 1.91
N SER A 260 -15.16 6.32 2.35
CA SER A 260 -14.83 5.12 1.57
C SER A 260 -15.99 4.64 0.70
N THR A 261 -17.22 4.88 1.15
CA THR A 261 -18.46 4.57 0.42
C THR A 261 -18.56 5.42 -0.83
N LYS A 262 -18.80 4.79 -1.98
CA LYS A 262 -18.91 5.46 -3.28
C LYS A 262 -20.08 4.89 -4.08
N PRO A 263 -20.76 5.69 -4.94
CA PRO A 263 -21.85 5.20 -5.78
C PRO A 263 -21.40 4.17 -6.81
N ALA A 264 -22.32 3.33 -7.26
CA ALA A 264 -22.09 2.35 -8.32
C ALA A 264 -21.83 3.06 -9.67
N ILE A 265 -20.88 2.51 -10.45
CA ILE A 265 -20.57 2.99 -11.80
C ILE A 265 -20.52 1.80 -12.75
N LEU A 266 -21.56 1.54 -13.50
CA LEU A 266 -21.67 0.46 -14.48
C LEU A 266 -20.96 -0.83 -13.99
N PHE A 267 -20.01 -1.36 -14.76
CA PHE A 267 -19.20 -2.55 -14.41
C PHE A 267 -17.88 -2.23 -13.71
N PHE A 268 -17.51 -0.96 -13.58
CA PHE A 268 -16.21 -0.55 -12.98
C PHE A 268 -16.25 -0.47 -11.44
N ARG A 269 -17.41 -0.16 -10.86
CA ARG A 269 -17.57 -0.08 -9.42
C ARG A 269 -18.92 -0.67 -9.00
N LYS A 270 -18.89 -1.67 -8.16
CA LYS A 270 -20.10 -2.37 -7.71
C LYS A 270 -21.03 -1.48 -6.88
N GLY A 271 -20.50 -0.53 -6.11
CA GLY A 271 -21.26 0.38 -5.25
C GLY A 271 -22.12 -0.35 -4.23
N GLU A 272 -21.58 -1.38 -3.59
CA GLU A 272 -22.32 -2.21 -2.62
C GLU A 272 -22.64 -1.40 -1.36
N LEU A 273 -23.86 -1.54 -0.88
CA LEU A 273 -24.30 -0.92 0.36
C LEU A 273 -23.86 -1.77 1.55
N ASP A 274 -22.90 -1.27 2.32
CA ASP A 274 -22.36 -1.91 3.52
C ASP A 274 -22.61 -1.00 4.73
N PRO A 275 -23.47 -1.39 5.70
CA PRO A 275 -23.76 -0.58 6.87
C PRO A 275 -22.53 -0.28 7.74
N ASN A 276 -21.59 -1.21 7.86
CA ASN A 276 -20.41 -1.01 8.68
C ASN A 276 -19.52 0.10 8.08
N ARG A 277 -19.36 0.10 6.75
CA ARG A 277 -18.66 1.21 6.06
C ARG A 277 -19.34 2.55 6.25
N LEU A 278 -20.69 2.60 6.29
CA LEU A 278 -21.40 3.86 6.54
C LEU A 278 -21.15 4.38 7.95
N ILE A 279 -21.04 3.50 8.94
CA ILE A 279 -20.69 3.86 10.32
C ILE A 279 -19.25 4.39 10.37
N ASP A 280 -18.31 3.71 9.74
CA ASP A 280 -16.90 4.13 9.66
C ASP A 280 -16.75 5.46 8.92
N ASP A 281 -17.50 5.65 7.83
CA ASP A 281 -17.50 6.90 7.07
C ASP A 281 -18.08 8.07 7.88
N ALA A 282 -19.18 7.83 8.63
CA ALA A 282 -19.76 8.83 9.51
C ALA A 282 -18.74 9.22 10.63
N ALA A 283 -18.05 8.25 11.23
CA ALA A 283 -16.98 8.50 12.20
C ALA A 283 -15.78 9.23 11.58
N THR A 284 -15.44 8.94 10.33
CA THR A 284 -14.38 9.62 9.58
C THR A 284 -14.73 11.08 9.33
N LEU A 285 -15.98 11.36 8.93
CA LEU A 285 -16.48 12.73 8.74
C LEU A 285 -16.54 13.48 10.07
N ASP A 286 -17.02 12.85 11.15
CA ASP A 286 -17.02 13.43 12.51
C ASP A 286 -15.61 13.85 12.92
N LYS A 287 -14.63 12.95 12.76
CA LYS A 287 -13.21 13.25 13.02
C LYS A 287 -12.68 14.36 12.12
N PHE A 288 -13.02 14.34 10.82
CA PHE A 288 -12.58 15.34 9.86
C PHE A 288 -13.03 16.77 10.23
N TYR A 289 -14.26 16.92 10.71
CA TYR A 289 -14.78 18.19 11.22
C TYR A 289 -14.12 18.58 12.55
N LYS A 290 -14.00 17.65 13.50
CA LYS A 290 -13.34 17.88 14.80
C LYS A 290 -11.90 18.33 14.63
N ASP A 291 -11.17 17.73 13.70
CA ASP A 291 -9.79 18.11 13.37
C ASP A 291 -9.68 19.55 12.84
N ARG A 292 -10.78 20.14 12.36
CA ARG A 292 -10.87 21.53 11.85
C ARG A 292 -11.57 22.51 12.76
N GLY A 293 -11.81 22.12 14.00
CA GLY A 293 -12.36 22.99 15.04
C GLY A 293 -13.87 22.93 15.24
N TRP A 294 -14.61 22.09 14.50
CA TRP A 294 -16.03 21.83 14.78
C TRP A 294 -16.18 20.72 15.82
N ILE A 295 -15.87 21.05 17.09
CA ILE A 295 -15.75 20.05 18.17
C ILE A 295 -17.10 19.37 18.49
N ASP A 296 -18.21 20.09 18.35
CA ASP A 296 -19.56 19.63 18.68
C ASP A 296 -20.29 19.01 17.48
N VAL A 297 -19.59 18.76 16.39
CA VAL A 297 -20.19 18.16 15.19
C VAL A 297 -20.83 16.80 15.53
N ARG A 298 -21.94 16.53 14.85
CA ARG A 298 -22.60 15.22 14.85
C ARG A 298 -22.83 14.81 13.41
N VAL A 299 -22.43 13.61 13.09
CA VAL A 299 -22.63 13.03 11.76
C VAL A 299 -23.37 11.73 11.90
N ASP A 300 -24.46 11.59 11.16
CA ASP A 300 -25.26 10.37 11.07
C ASP A 300 -25.44 10.00 9.61
N SER A 301 -25.74 8.72 9.34
CA SER A 301 -26.00 8.23 7.99
C SER A 301 -27.39 7.62 7.89
N ARG A 302 -28.11 7.94 6.80
CA ARG A 302 -29.43 7.38 6.49
C ARG A 302 -29.42 6.74 5.13
N VAL A 303 -30.10 5.60 5.02
CA VAL A 303 -30.26 4.86 3.77
C VAL A 303 -31.70 4.98 3.30
N LEU A 304 -31.91 5.52 2.11
CA LEU A 304 -33.20 5.61 1.44
C LEU A 304 -33.21 4.58 0.31
N LEU A 305 -34.03 3.53 0.46
CA LEU A 305 -34.19 2.50 -0.57
C LEU A 305 -35.14 2.97 -1.67
N GLY A 306 -34.78 2.66 -2.91
CA GLY A 306 -35.66 2.84 -4.06
C GLY A 306 -36.87 1.86 -4.04
N PRO A 307 -37.89 2.07 -4.90
CA PRO A 307 -39.11 1.28 -4.89
C PRO A 307 -38.90 -0.23 -5.10
N ASP A 308 -37.88 -0.61 -5.86
CA ASP A 308 -37.53 -2.01 -6.15
C ASP A 308 -36.51 -2.61 -5.16
N SER A 309 -36.11 -1.84 -4.16
CA SER A 309 -35.09 -2.20 -3.15
C SER A 309 -33.73 -2.65 -3.73
N LYS A 310 -33.44 -2.32 -5.01
CA LYS A 310 -32.15 -2.63 -5.66
C LYS A 310 -31.20 -1.44 -5.70
N GLU A 311 -31.73 -0.24 -5.56
CA GLU A 311 -30.97 1.01 -5.51
C GLU A 311 -31.16 1.67 -4.15
N ALA A 312 -30.13 2.32 -3.65
CA ALA A 312 -30.15 3.09 -2.42
C ALA A 312 -29.54 4.48 -2.64
N LYS A 313 -30.10 5.48 -2.00
CA LYS A 313 -29.49 6.77 -1.79
C LYS A 313 -28.99 6.85 -0.35
N VAL A 314 -27.72 7.15 -0.17
CA VAL A 314 -27.11 7.37 1.15
C VAL A 314 -27.11 8.85 1.45
N VAL A 315 -27.62 9.25 2.60
CA VAL A 315 -27.66 10.64 3.04
C VAL A 315 -26.87 10.75 4.34
N PHE A 316 -25.76 11.49 4.31
CA PHE A 316 -25.06 11.89 5.53
C PHE A 316 -25.66 13.17 6.07
N VAL A 317 -26.22 13.09 7.27
CA VAL A 317 -26.84 14.22 7.98
C VAL A 317 -25.79 14.78 8.94
N ILE A 318 -25.43 16.04 8.72
CA ILE A 318 -24.34 16.71 9.45
C ILE A 318 -24.94 17.89 10.23
N ASP A 319 -24.73 17.91 11.53
CA ASP A 319 -24.92 19.09 12.35
C ASP A 319 -23.52 19.61 12.72
N GLU A 320 -23.06 20.62 11.97
CA GLU A 320 -21.69 21.13 12.12
C GLU A 320 -21.45 21.77 13.49
N GLY A 321 -22.49 22.30 14.14
CA GLY A 321 -22.32 23.09 15.35
C GLY A 321 -21.55 24.40 15.10
N ARG A 322 -20.82 24.86 16.10
CA ARG A 322 -19.97 26.07 16.02
C ARG A 322 -18.51 25.70 15.79
N GLN A 323 -17.79 26.49 14.97
CA GLN A 323 -16.34 26.36 14.86
C GLN A 323 -15.67 27.03 16.05
N TYR A 324 -14.90 26.25 16.80
CA TYR A 324 -14.15 26.73 17.95
C TYR A 324 -12.89 27.45 17.50
N ARG A 325 -12.56 28.55 18.21
CA ARG A 325 -11.35 29.34 18.01
C ARG A 325 -10.45 29.27 19.23
N LEU A 326 -9.15 29.35 18.97
CA LEU A 326 -8.17 29.45 20.04
C LEU A 326 -8.25 30.82 20.69
N ARG A 327 -8.50 30.92 22.00
CA ARG A 327 -8.50 32.15 22.76
C ARG A 327 -7.10 32.55 23.23
N ARG A 328 -6.39 31.60 23.86
CA ARG A 328 -5.01 31.77 24.33
C ARG A 328 -4.23 30.46 24.35
N ILE A 329 -2.89 30.59 24.41
CA ILE A 329 -1.96 29.49 24.60
C ILE A 329 -1.18 29.80 25.87
N ASP A 330 -1.25 28.92 26.87
CA ASP A 330 -0.47 28.96 28.09
C ASP A 330 0.58 27.86 28.05
N ILE A 331 1.76 28.09 28.60
CA ILE A 331 2.81 27.10 28.77
C ILE A 331 2.96 26.86 30.28
N ALA A 332 2.94 25.59 30.66
CA ALA A 332 3.04 25.17 32.04
C ALA A 332 4.12 24.07 32.21
N SER A 333 4.98 24.22 33.21
CA SER A 333 5.85 23.14 33.65
C SER A 333 5.05 22.11 34.46
N ILE A 334 5.29 20.82 34.27
CA ILE A 334 4.76 19.73 35.12
C ILE A 334 5.92 19.19 35.97
N GLY A 335 6.24 19.87 37.02
CA GLY A 335 7.28 19.42 37.95
C GLY A 335 6.99 19.95 39.33
N GLY A 336 5.91 19.53 40.00
CA GLY A 336 5.64 19.72 41.44
C GLY A 336 5.76 21.11 42.08
N ASP A 337 6.55 21.97 41.57
CA ASP A 337 6.73 23.39 41.89
C ASP A 337 6.45 24.23 40.63
N ASP A 338 5.89 25.42 40.78
CA ASP A 338 5.74 26.43 39.69
C ASP A 338 7.11 26.94 39.16
N SER A 339 8.08 26.03 39.05
CA SER A 339 9.41 26.36 38.59
C SER A 339 9.39 26.77 37.12
N PRO A 340 10.05 27.88 36.75
CA PRO A 340 10.20 28.26 35.36
C PRO A 340 10.91 27.13 34.59
N LEU A 341 10.63 27.02 33.27
CA LEU A 341 11.37 26.15 32.38
C LEU A 341 12.84 26.61 32.30
N ASP A 342 13.79 25.68 32.38
CA ASP A 342 15.21 25.98 32.44
C ASP A 342 15.85 26.16 31.07
N VAL A 343 15.29 25.49 30.02
CA VAL A 343 15.89 25.41 28.69
C VAL A 343 15.41 26.51 27.75
N PHE A 344 14.11 26.77 27.74
CA PHE A 344 13.49 27.76 26.87
C PHE A 344 12.56 28.67 27.64
N THR A 345 12.53 29.96 27.25
CA THR A 345 11.54 30.91 27.79
C THR A 345 10.15 30.64 27.17
N ASN A 346 9.09 31.04 27.86
CA ASN A 346 7.72 30.91 27.36
C ASN A 346 7.56 31.63 26.01
N GLU A 347 8.21 32.79 25.81
CA GLU A 347 8.15 33.54 24.54
C GLU A 347 8.78 32.74 23.39
N GLN A 348 9.93 32.08 23.64
CA GLN A 348 10.60 31.24 22.64
C GLN A 348 9.71 30.08 22.23
N LEU A 349 9.06 29.42 23.18
CA LEU A 349 8.16 28.29 22.92
C LEU A 349 6.87 28.72 22.21
N LEU A 350 6.31 29.87 22.59
CA LEU A 350 5.15 30.47 21.92
C LEU A 350 5.46 30.85 20.47
N ALA A 351 6.69 31.28 20.18
CA ALA A 351 7.13 31.58 18.82
C ALA A 351 7.17 30.34 17.92
N LEU A 352 7.34 29.12 18.49
CA LEU A 352 7.29 27.85 17.78
C LEU A 352 5.87 27.37 17.50
N ALA A 353 4.86 27.94 18.17
CA ALA A 353 3.47 27.51 18.02
C ALA A 353 2.96 27.73 16.59
N LYS A 354 2.24 26.75 16.07
CA LYS A 354 1.64 26.78 14.72
C LYS A 354 0.22 27.35 14.69
N LEU A 355 -0.33 27.68 15.87
CA LEU A 355 -1.59 28.38 16.03
C LEU A 355 -1.35 29.70 16.76
N ARG A 356 -2.24 30.64 16.50
CA ARG A 356 -2.26 31.95 17.19
C ARG A 356 -3.64 32.20 17.79
N PRO A 357 -3.77 32.98 18.86
CA PRO A 357 -5.07 33.42 19.35
C PRO A 357 -5.92 34.01 18.22
N GLY A 358 -7.19 33.58 18.14
CA GLY A 358 -8.13 33.93 17.07
C GLY A 358 -8.21 32.93 15.91
N ASP A 359 -7.20 32.06 15.73
CA ASP A 359 -7.22 31.00 14.71
C ASP A 359 -8.30 29.95 15.00
N PRO A 360 -8.85 29.26 13.98
CA PRO A 360 -9.63 28.06 14.18
C PRO A 360 -8.83 27.02 14.96
N TYR A 361 -9.48 26.35 15.92
CA TYR A 361 -8.85 25.33 16.75
C TYR A 361 -8.69 24.01 15.96
N GLU A 362 -7.65 23.93 15.14
CA GLU A 362 -7.35 22.77 14.29
C GLU A 362 -6.44 21.76 15.01
N LYS A 363 -6.95 20.56 15.28
CA LYS A 363 -6.19 19.50 15.96
C LYS A 363 -4.84 19.19 15.28
N PRO A 364 -4.73 19.10 13.94
CA PRO A 364 -3.43 18.88 13.30
C PRO A 364 -2.42 20.03 13.51
N ARG A 365 -2.87 21.25 13.73
CA ARG A 365 -1.98 22.40 14.05
C ARG A 365 -1.55 22.36 15.52
N VAL A 366 -2.43 21.89 16.41
CA VAL A 366 -2.09 21.65 17.81
C VAL A 366 -1.01 20.56 17.91
N ASP A 367 -1.21 19.43 17.24
CA ASP A 367 -0.27 18.31 17.25
C ASP A 367 1.10 18.71 16.67
N ARG A 368 1.11 19.49 15.57
CA ARG A 368 2.35 20.07 15.03
C ARG A 368 3.04 21.04 15.99
N THR A 369 2.27 21.80 16.78
CA THR A 369 2.84 22.69 17.80
C THR A 369 3.56 21.86 18.87
N VAL A 370 2.89 20.83 19.40
CA VAL A 370 3.46 19.91 20.38
C VAL A 370 4.73 19.23 19.83
N GLU A 371 4.66 18.75 18.60
CA GLU A 371 5.80 18.12 17.93
C GLU A 371 6.97 19.08 17.70
N THR A 372 6.67 20.33 17.25
CA THR A 372 7.72 21.33 17.02
C THR A 372 8.43 21.71 18.32
N ILE A 373 7.68 21.89 19.40
CA ILE A 373 8.25 22.18 20.72
C ILE A 373 9.04 20.98 21.23
N ARG A 374 8.51 19.77 21.16
CA ARG A 374 9.22 18.54 21.54
C ARG A 374 10.53 18.40 20.76
N ASN A 375 10.50 18.61 19.44
CA ASN A 375 11.68 18.52 18.59
C ASN A 375 12.75 19.58 18.97
N ALA A 376 12.36 20.76 19.43
CA ALA A 376 13.31 21.75 19.92
C ALA A 376 14.08 21.22 21.15
N TYR A 377 13.39 20.58 22.10
CA TYR A 377 14.03 19.92 23.24
C TYR A 377 14.92 18.73 22.81
N LEU A 378 14.43 17.90 21.89
CA LEU A 378 15.21 16.76 21.37
C LEU A 378 16.51 17.20 20.71
N GLN A 379 16.49 18.33 19.96
CA GLN A 379 17.69 18.90 19.32
C GLN A 379 18.74 19.38 20.34
N MET A 380 18.30 19.76 21.52
CA MET A 380 19.19 20.20 22.62
C MET A 380 19.67 19.05 23.51
N GLY A 381 19.26 17.80 23.21
CA GLY A 381 19.66 16.62 23.94
C GLY A 381 18.72 16.19 25.07
N PHE A 382 17.57 16.82 25.22
CA PHE A 382 16.56 16.47 26.23
C PHE A 382 15.65 15.36 25.72
N ILE A 383 16.18 14.13 25.70
CA ILE A 383 15.51 12.98 25.10
C ILE A 383 14.24 12.55 25.84
N ASP A 384 14.19 12.77 27.15
CA ASP A 384 13.05 12.45 27.99
C ASP A 384 12.01 13.56 28.06
N ALA A 385 12.22 14.65 27.33
CA ALA A 385 11.28 15.76 27.29
C ALA A 385 9.89 15.28 26.82
N ARG A 386 8.89 15.58 27.64
CA ARG A 386 7.48 15.28 27.36
C ARG A 386 6.73 16.56 27.16
N VAL A 387 6.12 16.72 26.02
CA VAL A 387 5.29 17.87 25.65
C VAL A 387 3.89 17.34 25.34
N THR A 388 2.90 17.86 26.02
CA THR A 388 1.48 17.50 25.81
C THR A 388 0.64 18.76 25.71
N ALA A 389 -0.43 18.74 24.94
CA ALA A 389 -1.38 19.85 24.89
C ALA A 389 -2.72 19.43 25.50
N ARG A 390 -3.21 20.24 26.42
CA ARG A 390 -4.54 20.12 27.00
C ARG A 390 -5.40 21.30 26.56
N SER A 391 -6.61 21.00 26.08
CA SER A 391 -7.58 22.01 25.66
C SER A 391 -8.70 22.14 26.69
N LEU A 392 -9.06 23.37 27.03
CA LEU A 392 -10.15 23.69 27.95
C LEU A 392 -11.17 24.55 27.19
N ARG A 393 -12.43 24.08 27.15
CA ARG A 393 -13.54 24.87 26.60
C ARG A 393 -13.88 26.02 27.55
N VAL A 394 -14.16 27.20 26.99
CA VAL A 394 -14.43 28.42 27.75
C VAL A 394 -15.93 28.71 27.71
N GLY A 395 -16.64 28.34 28.76
CA GLY A 395 -18.08 28.65 28.92
C GLY A 395 -18.94 28.20 27.74
N GLU A 396 -19.96 28.99 27.40
CA GLU A 396 -20.84 28.76 26.24
C GLU A 396 -20.29 29.38 24.93
N GLN A 397 -19.18 30.06 24.99
CA GLN A 397 -18.52 30.65 23.81
C GLN A 397 -17.79 29.52 23.05
N ALA A 398 -17.77 29.62 21.71
CA ALA A 398 -17.04 28.66 20.89
C ALA A 398 -15.53 28.97 20.93
N GLU A 399 -14.94 28.95 22.11
CA GLU A 399 -13.54 29.26 22.38
C GLU A 399 -12.86 28.17 23.18
N VAL A 400 -11.55 28.00 22.94
CA VAL A 400 -10.70 27.02 23.61
C VAL A 400 -9.43 27.69 24.12
N ASP A 401 -9.08 27.44 25.36
CA ASP A 401 -7.75 27.70 25.90
C ASP A 401 -6.89 26.45 25.72
N MET A 402 -5.68 26.64 25.21
CA MET A 402 -4.70 25.58 25.04
C MET A 402 -3.59 25.72 26.08
N ILE A 403 -3.37 24.70 26.88
CA ILE A 403 -2.26 24.63 27.83
C ILE A 403 -1.26 23.59 27.31
N VAL A 404 -0.06 24.06 26.96
CA VAL A 404 1.06 23.19 26.61
C VAL A 404 1.80 22.85 27.88
N GLN A 405 1.76 21.59 28.25
CA GLN A 405 2.38 21.05 29.47
C GLN A 405 3.71 20.40 29.11
N ILE A 406 4.78 20.79 29.80
CA ILE A 406 6.14 20.39 29.49
C ILE A 406 6.81 19.79 30.74
N VAL A 407 7.47 18.65 30.53
CA VAL A 407 8.45 18.07 31.45
C VAL A 407 9.77 18.03 30.70
N GLU A 408 10.77 18.81 31.09
CA GLU A 408 12.02 18.96 30.31
C GLU A 408 12.93 17.74 30.42
N GLY A 409 13.05 17.13 31.61
CA GLY A 409 14.01 16.04 31.87
C GLY A 409 15.46 16.53 31.93
N GLU A 410 16.42 15.63 31.75
CA GLU A 410 17.85 15.95 31.74
C GLU A 410 18.44 15.84 30.32
N SER A 411 19.46 16.69 30.05
CA SER A 411 20.17 16.60 28.78
C SER A 411 21.06 15.37 28.72
N SER A 412 21.09 14.70 27.57
CA SER A 412 21.86 13.50 27.33
C SER A 412 22.91 13.73 26.24
N THR A 413 24.02 13.00 26.35
CA THR A 413 25.13 12.98 25.37
C THR A 413 25.08 11.65 24.61
N ALA A 414 25.35 11.67 23.32
CA ALA A 414 25.41 10.46 22.50
C ALA A 414 26.63 9.61 22.89
N GLY A 415 26.38 8.36 23.25
CA GLY A 415 27.34 7.33 23.50
C GLY A 415 27.77 6.56 22.25
N LEU A 416 27.88 5.25 22.37
CA LEU A 416 28.22 4.37 21.26
C LEU A 416 27.04 4.17 20.31
N ILE A 417 27.34 4.01 19.02
CA ILE A 417 26.37 3.62 18.01
C ILE A 417 26.62 2.16 17.64
N MET A 418 25.69 1.29 18.00
CA MET A 418 25.77 -0.15 17.75
C MET A 418 24.78 -0.54 16.65
N VAL A 419 25.23 -1.32 15.67
CA VAL A 419 24.38 -1.84 14.60
C VAL A 419 24.24 -3.35 14.79
N GLN A 420 23.01 -3.85 14.69
CA GLN A 420 22.67 -5.26 14.91
C GLN A 420 21.73 -5.78 13.82
N GLY A 421 21.88 -7.05 13.45
CA GLY A 421 21.01 -7.71 12.47
C GLY A 421 21.43 -7.56 11.00
N ASN A 422 22.57 -6.88 10.74
CA ASN A 422 23.13 -6.68 9.41
C ASN A 422 24.13 -7.78 9.05
N PHE A 423 23.66 -8.99 8.83
CA PHE A 423 24.52 -10.16 8.57
C PHE A 423 25.19 -10.14 7.18
N LEU A 424 24.52 -9.52 6.19
CA LEU A 424 24.99 -9.40 4.80
C LEU A 424 25.40 -7.96 4.48
N THR A 425 24.66 -6.98 4.97
CA THR A 425 24.88 -5.57 4.69
C THR A 425 26.05 -5.05 5.52
N LYS A 426 27.05 -4.46 4.86
CA LYS A 426 28.21 -3.86 5.52
C LYS A 426 27.79 -2.74 6.47
N ASP A 427 28.35 -2.70 7.65
CA ASP A 427 28.07 -1.74 8.71
C ASP A 427 28.13 -0.27 8.22
N LYS A 428 29.09 0.05 7.35
CA LYS A 428 29.25 1.38 6.75
C LYS A 428 28.01 1.86 5.99
N VAL A 429 27.24 0.94 5.38
CA VAL A 429 26.03 1.28 4.61
C VAL A 429 24.94 1.87 5.51
N ILE A 430 24.89 1.39 6.75
CA ILE A 430 23.94 1.87 7.77
C ILE A 430 24.49 3.12 8.43
N ARG A 431 25.78 3.08 8.88
CA ARG A 431 26.40 4.20 9.64
C ARG A 431 26.41 5.51 8.86
N ARG A 432 26.61 5.50 7.56
CA ARG A 432 26.60 6.72 6.72
C ARG A 432 25.26 7.47 6.72
N LEU A 433 24.17 6.78 7.08
CA LEU A 433 22.83 7.37 7.17
C LEU A 433 22.57 8.00 8.54
N VAL A 434 23.41 7.71 9.53
CA VAL A 434 23.30 8.15 10.92
C VAL A 434 24.12 9.40 11.12
N LYS A 435 23.45 10.55 11.27
CA LYS A 435 24.13 11.85 11.45
C LYS A 435 24.51 12.15 12.91
N VAL A 436 24.05 11.34 13.86
CA VAL A 436 24.41 11.46 15.27
C VAL A 436 25.91 11.20 15.45
N ARG A 437 26.55 12.04 16.28
CA ARG A 437 28.00 11.92 16.55
C ARG A 437 28.23 11.61 18.02
N PRO A 438 28.97 10.53 18.38
CA PRO A 438 29.36 10.23 19.74
C PRO A 438 30.06 11.39 20.43
N GLY A 439 29.80 11.59 21.73
CA GLY A 439 30.42 12.65 22.55
C GLY A 439 29.79 14.05 22.35
N ARG A 440 28.76 14.20 21.51
CA ARG A 440 27.99 15.44 21.34
C ARG A 440 26.63 15.35 22.04
N PRO A 441 25.95 16.48 22.32
CA PRO A 441 24.56 16.43 22.78
C PRO A 441 23.74 15.52 21.86
N LEU A 442 22.94 14.64 22.44
CA LEU A 442 22.17 13.65 21.70
C LEU A 442 20.94 14.29 21.07
N ASP A 443 21.05 14.68 19.81
CA ASP A 443 19.89 15.16 19.04
C ASP A 443 18.98 13.97 18.69
N GLY A 444 17.85 13.86 19.41
CA GLY A 444 16.86 12.79 19.19
C GLY A 444 16.21 12.84 17.83
N THR A 445 16.09 14.03 17.21
CA THR A 445 15.52 14.16 15.86
C THR A 445 16.42 13.53 14.79
N LEU A 446 17.74 13.54 15.00
CA LEU A 446 18.66 12.86 14.10
C LEU A 446 18.59 11.32 14.23
N ALA A 447 18.20 10.79 15.40
CA ALA A 447 17.94 9.36 15.57
C ALA A 447 16.66 8.95 14.80
N ASP A 448 15.58 9.72 14.93
CA ASP A 448 14.34 9.50 14.16
C ASP A 448 14.58 9.62 12.64
N GLN A 449 15.37 10.62 12.21
CA GLN A 449 15.75 10.78 10.81
C GLN A 449 16.61 9.61 10.31
N ALA A 450 17.48 9.04 11.13
CA ALA A 450 18.28 7.89 10.77
C ALA A 450 17.42 6.65 10.52
N GLU A 451 16.41 6.40 11.37
CA GLU A 451 15.45 5.31 11.17
C GLU A 451 14.74 5.43 9.82
N VAL A 452 14.16 6.60 9.54
CA VAL A 452 13.49 6.87 8.27
C VAL A 452 14.47 6.76 7.07
N ALA A 453 15.70 7.24 7.21
CA ALA A 453 16.71 7.15 6.15
C ALA A 453 17.08 5.70 5.84
N ILE A 454 17.24 4.86 6.87
CA ILE A 454 17.54 3.43 6.71
C ILE A 454 16.36 2.70 6.07
N GLN A 455 15.11 2.95 6.51
CA GLN A 455 13.91 2.36 5.92
C GLN A 455 13.76 2.75 4.44
N ARG A 456 14.05 3.99 4.07
CA ARG A 456 13.99 4.48 2.67
C ARG A 456 14.97 3.80 1.73
N THR A 457 16.03 3.20 2.21
CA THR A 457 16.95 2.40 1.37
C THR A 457 16.28 1.17 0.77
N GLN A 458 15.20 0.68 1.39
CA GLN A 458 14.51 -0.56 1.05
C GLN A 458 15.40 -1.82 1.10
N LEU A 459 16.54 -1.75 1.77
CA LEU A 459 17.45 -2.88 1.99
C LEU A 459 16.97 -3.80 3.11
N PHE A 460 16.09 -3.30 3.97
CA PHE A 460 15.62 -3.96 5.18
C PHE A 460 14.09 -4.12 5.17
N ASN A 461 13.60 -5.20 5.76
CA ASN A 461 12.18 -5.41 6.02
C ASN A 461 11.69 -4.55 7.20
N ASP A 462 12.57 -4.35 8.20
CA ASP A 462 12.34 -3.50 9.36
C ASP A 462 13.65 -2.84 9.75
N ALA A 463 13.58 -1.62 10.22
CA ALA A 463 14.70 -0.90 10.77
C ALA A 463 14.19 -0.02 11.92
N ARG A 464 14.83 -0.11 13.08
CA ARG A 464 14.47 0.64 14.28
C ARG A 464 15.71 1.24 14.91
N VAL A 465 15.57 2.45 15.42
CA VAL A 465 16.61 3.13 16.17
C VAL A 465 16.17 3.32 17.61
N PHE A 466 16.87 2.72 18.53
CA PHE A 466 16.58 2.81 19.97
C PHE A 466 17.66 3.62 20.68
N ILE A 467 17.22 4.56 21.49
CA ILE A 467 18.08 5.26 22.45
C ILE A 467 17.97 4.50 23.76
N GLN A 468 19.09 3.93 24.22
CA GLN A 468 19.13 3.17 25.49
C GLN A 468 18.90 4.07 26.69
N GLN A 469 18.38 3.47 27.77
CA GLN A 469 18.33 4.12 29.07
C GLN A 469 19.76 4.32 29.60
N PRO A 470 20.05 5.43 30.29
CA PRO A 470 21.36 5.69 30.84
C PRO A 470 21.74 4.60 31.88
N THR A 471 23.02 4.29 31.96
CA THR A 471 23.53 3.38 33.00
C THR A 471 23.83 4.15 34.29
N PRO A 472 23.79 3.51 35.48
CA PRO A 472 24.12 4.17 36.74
C PRO A 472 25.51 4.82 36.76
N ASP A 473 26.47 4.21 36.03
CA ASP A 473 27.84 4.71 35.93
C ASP A 473 28.00 5.90 34.97
N ALA A 474 27.05 6.08 34.06
CA ALA A 474 27.05 7.15 33.06
C ALA A 474 25.65 7.75 32.86
N PRO A 475 25.09 8.46 33.85
CA PRO A 475 23.67 8.86 33.84
C PRO A 475 23.26 9.84 32.73
N ARG A 476 24.22 10.48 32.06
CA ARG A 476 23.97 11.42 30.96
C ARG A 476 24.40 10.90 29.59
N VAL A 477 25.00 9.71 29.52
CA VAL A 477 25.40 9.12 28.26
C VAL A 477 24.39 8.05 27.84
N ARG A 478 23.94 8.13 26.58
CA ARG A 478 23.01 7.16 26.03
C ARG A 478 23.53 6.56 24.76
N ASP A 479 23.60 5.26 24.72
CA ASP A 479 23.97 4.50 23.55
C ASP A 479 22.77 4.39 22.57
N ILE A 480 23.10 4.29 21.31
CA ILE A 480 22.12 4.17 20.22
C ILE A 480 22.26 2.79 19.62
N ILE A 481 21.17 2.03 19.64
CA ILE A 481 21.11 0.72 18.98
C ILE A 481 20.28 0.85 17.72
N ILE A 482 20.86 0.44 16.61
CA ILE A 482 20.23 0.34 15.31
C ILE A 482 19.99 -1.13 15.03
N GLU A 483 18.75 -1.57 15.12
CA GLU A 483 18.35 -2.93 14.83
C GLU A 483 17.74 -3.01 13.45
N VAL A 484 18.30 -3.85 12.57
CA VAL A 484 17.79 -4.03 11.21
C VAL A 484 17.45 -5.48 10.96
N LYS A 485 16.43 -5.70 10.13
CA LYS A 485 16.06 -7.02 9.62
C LYS A 485 16.26 -7.05 8.11
N GLU A 486 17.23 -7.78 7.64
CA GLU A 486 17.58 -7.84 6.23
C GLU A 486 16.44 -8.36 5.35
N LYS A 487 16.40 -7.85 4.13
CA LYS A 487 15.43 -8.19 3.10
C LYS A 487 16.13 -8.92 1.95
N ASN A 488 15.38 -9.76 1.24
CA ASN A 488 15.85 -10.21 -0.06
C ASN A 488 15.80 -9.04 -1.05
N THR A 489 16.96 -8.62 -1.54
CA THR A 489 17.15 -7.45 -2.39
C THR A 489 17.35 -7.78 -3.87
N GLY A 490 17.35 -9.07 -4.23
CA GLY A 490 17.35 -9.54 -5.60
C GLY A 490 15.94 -9.74 -6.14
N SER A 491 15.67 -9.31 -7.36
CA SER A 491 14.40 -9.53 -8.07
C SER A 491 14.62 -9.86 -9.53
N PHE A 492 13.82 -10.78 -10.03
CA PHE A 492 13.70 -11.11 -11.45
C PHE A 492 12.32 -10.65 -11.91
N ASN A 493 12.29 -9.89 -13.01
CA ASN A 493 11.04 -9.46 -13.61
C ASN A 493 10.98 -9.93 -15.06
N PHE A 494 9.78 -10.27 -15.49
CA PHE A 494 9.48 -10.65 -16.87
C PHE A 494 8.35 -9.75 -17.35
N GLY A 495 8.50 -9.25 -18.55
CA GLY A 495 7.53 -8.36 -19.13
C GLY A 495 7.41 -8.50 -20.62
N ALA A 496 6.39 -7.86 -21.17
CA ALA A 496 6.22 -7.68 -22.60
C ALA A 496 5.56 -6.31 -22.85
N GLY A 497 5.91 -5.70 -23.95
CA GLY A 497 5.36 -4.42 -24.37
C GLY A 497 5.00 -4.42 -25.85
N LEU A 498 4.11 -3.50 -26.20
CA LEU A 498 3.71 -3.22 -27.57
C LEU A 498 3.52 -1.71 -27.72
N ALA A 499 4.14 -1.11 -28.71
CA ALA A 499 3.94 0.29 -29.05
C ALA A 499 4.03 0.50 -30.56
N SER A 500 3.32 1.53 -31.05
CA SER A 500 3.23 1.84 -32.49
C SER A 500 4.56 2.25 -33.12
N ASP A 501 5.54 2.65 -32.31
CA ASP A 501 6.86 3.16 -32.75
C ASP A 501 8.03 2.29 -32.32
N SER A 502 7.79 1.17 -31.67
CA SER A 502 8.84 0.24 -31.19
C SER A 502 8.45 -1.24 -31.36
N GLY A 503 7.29 -1.51 -31.97
CA GLY A 503 6.83 -2.87 -32.21
C GLY A 503 6.50 -3.64 -30.95
N VAL A 504 6.64 -4.96 -31.00
CA VAL A 504 6.44 -5.89 -29.89
C VAL A 504 7.82 -6.23 -29.30
N PHE A 505 7.94 -6.21 -28.00
CA PHE A 505 9.16 -6.64 -27.30
C PHE A 505 8.83 -7.47 -26.06
N GLY A 506 9.73 -8.39 -25.73
CA GLY A 506 9.77 -9.07 -24.43
C GLY A 506 10.85 -8.44 -23.55
N GLU A 507 10.70 -8.47 -22.26
CA GLU A 507 11.72 -8.02 -21.33
C GLU A 507 11.97 -9.05 -20.22
N PHE A 508 13.24 -9.29 -19.97
CA PHE A 508 13.74 -9.94 -18.76
C PHE A 508 14.64 -8.94 -18.04
N SER A 509 14.37 -8.66 -16.78
CA SER A 509 15.28 -7.85 -15.97
C SER A 509 15.64 -8.54 -14.65
N PHE A 510 16.92 -8.45 -14.30
CA PHE A 510 17.45 -8.82 -13.00
C PHE A 510 17.94 -7.57 -12.27
N ARG A 511 17.45 -7.37 -11.07
CA ARG A 511 17.82 -6.24 -10.24
C ARG A 511 18.28 -6.71 -8.86
N GLN A 512 19.44 -6.22 -8.41
CA GLN A 512 19.99 -6.42 -7.08
C GLN A 512 20.27 -5.07 -6.43
N THR A 513 19.59 -4.71 -5.34
CA THR A 513 19.69 -3.39 -4.72
C THR A 513 20.65 -3.30 -3.55
N ASN A 514 21.21 -4.39 -3.08
CA ASN A 514 22.31 -4.43 -2.10
C ASN A 514 23.54 -5.10 -2.72
N PHE A 515 23.91 -4.66 -3.93
CA PHE A 515 25.03 -5.24 -4.67
C PHE A 515 26.35 -4.81 -4.06
N ASP A 516 27.35 -5.67 -4.19
CA ASP A 516 28.75 -5.41 -3.84
C ASP A 516 29.66 -5.96 -4.95
N ILE A 517 30.18 -5.08 -5.76
CA ILE A 517 31.04 -5.47 -6.89
C ILE A 517 32.36 -6.14 -6.42
N ALA A 518 32.78 -5.92 -5.18
CA ALA A 518 34.01 -6.47 -4.62
C ALA A 518 33.83 -7.83 -3.91
N ASP A 519 32.57 -8.26 -3.70
CA ASP A 519 32.21 -9.51 -3.03
C ASP A 519 32.11 -10.65 -4.05
N PHE A 520 33.23 -11.11 -4.59
CA PHE A 520 33.24 -12.19 -5.56
C PHE A 520 32.91 -13.54 -4.91
N PRO A 521 32.09 -14.39 -5.57
CA PRO A 521 31.75 -15.70 -5.05
C PRO A 521 32.99 -16.60 -4.94
N LEU A 522 33.15 -17.22 -3.79
CA LEU A 522 34.19 -18.21 -3.56
C LEU A 522 33.75 -19.62 -3.97
N SER A 523 32.45 -19.81 -4.20
CA SER A 523 31.84 -21.07 -4.62
C SER A 523 30.60 -20.85 -5.47
N VAL A 524 30.23 -21.85 -6.27
CA VAL A 524 28.97 -21.87 -7.05
C VAL A 524 27.76 -21.85 -6.11
N GLU A 525 27.88 -22.42 -4.91
CA GLU A 525 26.83 -22.44 -3.90
C GLU A 525 26.50 -21.02 -3.39
N GLU A 526 27.50 -20.17 -3.19
CA GLU A 526 27.32 -18.78 -2.80
C GLU A 526 26.59 -17.99 -3.89
N LEU A 527 26.90 -18.23 -5.15
CA LEU A 527 26.21 -17.61 -6.28
C LEU A 527 24.73 -18.03 -6.35
N ILE A 528 24.44 -19.33 -6.21
CA ILE A 528 23.08 -19.87 -6.29
C ILE A 528 22.25 -19.46 -5.05
N SER A 529 22.88 -19.44 -3.87
CA SER A 529 22.21 -19.06 -2.62
C SER A 529 22.02 -17.53 -2.47
N SER A 530 22.37 -16.76 -3.50
CA SER A 530 22.31 -15.28 -3.50
C SER A 530 23.07 -14.64 -2.34
N ARG A 531 24.16 -15.23 -1.90
CA ARG A 531 25.06 -14.67 -0.86
C ARG A 531 26.18 -13.84 -1.47
N ALA A 532 26.63 -14.18 -2.69
CA ALA A 532 27.66 -13.47 -3.41
C ALA A 532 27.19 -12.10 -3.93
N PHE A 533 28.15 -11.19 -4.16
CA PHE A 533 27.91 -9.83 -4.67
C PHE A 533 26.94 -9.02 -3.82
N ARG A 534 26.97 -9.15 -2.48
CA ARG A 534 26.02 -8.47 -1.59
C ARG A 534 26.71 -7.72 -0.45
N GLY A 535 26.07 -6.60 -0.06
CA GLY A 535 26.37 -5.91 1.18
C GLY A 535 26.92 -4.51 1.09
N ALA A 536 27.34 -4.01 -0.10
CA ALA A 536 27.84 -2.64 -0.24
C ALA A 536 26.75 -1.57 -0.42
N GLY A 537 25.49 -1.97 -0.60
CA GLY A 537 24.39 -1.03 -0.86
C GLY A 537 24.39 -0.44 -2.27
N GLN A 538 25.18 -1.01 -3.19
CA GLN A 538 25.15 -0.68 -4.61
C GLN A 538 23.89 -1.25 -5.27
N SER A 539 23.53 -0.73 -6.43
CA SER A 539 22.44 -1.29 -7.27
C SER A 539 23.04 -1.83 -8.56
N PHE A 540 22.71 -3.07 -8.88
CA PHE A 540 23.01 -3.71 -10.16
C PHE A 540 21.70 -3.97 -10.90
N ASN A 541 21.66 -3.61 -12.19
CA ASN A 541 20.54 -3.94 -13.07
C ASN A 541 21.12 -4.57 -14.37
N LEU A 542 20.45 -5.64 -14.80
CA LEU A 542 20.64 -6.27 -16.10
C LEU A 542 19.29 -6.30 -16.79
N THR A 543 19.18 -5.77 -18.01
CA THR A 543 17.96 -5.81 -18.81
C THR A 543 18.26 -6.45 -20.15
N ILE A 544 17.41 -7.37 -20.56
CA ILE A 544 17.44 -8.08 -21.84
C ILE A 544 16.06 -7.94 -22.46
N ALA A 545 15.93 -7.09 -23.47
CA ALA A 545 14.66 -6.76 -24.10
C ALA A 545 14.77 -6.96 -25.65
N PRO A 546 14.62 -8.21 -26.15
CA PRO A 546 14.50 -8.47 -27.57
C PRO A 546 13.13 -8.00 -28.10
N GLY A 547 13.13 -7.36 -29.26
CA GLY A 547 11.91 -6.86 -29.88
C GLY A 547 11.95 -6.96 -31.42
N THR A 548 10.80 -6.72 -32.04
CA THR A 548 10.66 -6.77 -33.51
C THR A 548 11.31 -5.57 -34.18
N GLU A 549 11.15 -4.37 -33.64
CA GLU A 549 11.73 -3.14 -34.16
C GLU A 549 12.88 -2.63 -33.28
N VAL A 550 12.75 -2.76 -31.94
CA VAL A 550 13.77 -2.31 -31.01
C VAL A 550 14.18 -3.45 -30.09
N SER A 551 15.46 -3.83 -30.14
CA SER A 551 16.07 -4.73 -29.16
C SER A 551 17.06 -3.95 -28.30
N MET A 552 17.02 -4.15 -26.97
CA MET A 552 17.89 -3.47 -26.01
C MET A 552 18.47 -4.45 -24.99
N TYR A 553 19.77 -4.38 -24.79
CA TYR A 553 20.51 -5.16 -23.79
C TYR A 553 21.33 -4.19 -22.97
N SER A 554 21.12 -4.13 -21.66
CA SER A 554 21.82 -3.16 -20.82
C SER A 554 22.26 -3.74 -19.49
N VAL A 555 23.40 -3.21 -18.98
CA VAL A 555 23.90 -3.45 -17.64
C VAL A 555 24.24 -2.13 -17.00
N SER A 556 23.82 -1.96 -15.74
CA SER A 556 24.19 -0.77 -14.97
C SER A 556 24.54 -1.11 -13.52
N ILE A 557 25.53 -0.38 -12.99
CA ILE A 557 25.94 -0.45 -11.59
C ILE A 557 25.92 0.97 -11.03
N THR A 558 25.24 1.16 -9.91
CA THR A 558 25.14 2.47 -9.24
C THR A 558 25.64 2.36 -7.82
N GLU A 559 26.61 3.19 -7.47
CA GLU A 559 27.04 3.44 -6.08
C GLU A 559 26.36 4.74 -5.61
N PRO A 560 25.41 4.69 -4.65
CA PRO A 560 24.69 5.87 -4.21
C PRO A 560 25.54 6.83 -3.36
N HIS A 561 26.69 6.40 -2.84
CA HIS A 561 27.56 7.16 -1.97
C HIS A 561 29.05 6.99 -2.34
N LEU A 562 29.42 7.50 -3.49
CA LEU A 562 30.77 7.44 -3.99
C LEU A 562 31.74 8.13 -3.00
N PHE A 563 32.80 7.42 -2.59
CA PHE A 563 33.76 7.88 -1.59
C PHE A 563 33.12 8.31 -0.25
N GLU A 564 32.06 7.60 0.19
CA GLU A 564 31.31 7.89 1.41
C GLU A 564 30.72 9.33 1.44
N SER A 565 30.50 9.92 0.28
CA SER A 565 29.92 11.25 0.11
C SER A 565 28.45 11.20 -0.29
N ASN A 566 27.79 12.37 -0.41
CA ASN A 566 26.43 12.49 -0.97
C ASN A 566 26.41 12.49 -2.51
N THR A 567 27.49 12.05 -3.13
CA THR A 567 27.67 11.95 -4.58
C THR A 567 27.41 10.53 -5.02
N SER A 568 26.57 10.33 -6.01
CA SER A 568 26.38 9.01 -6.62
C SER A 568 27.27 8.82 -7.83
N GLY A 569 27.76 7.61 -8.03
CA GLY A 569 28.45 7.18 -9.23
C GLY A 569 27.65 6.09 -9.93
N GLN A 570 27.53 6.15 -11.24
CA GLN A 570 26.88 5.12 -12.04
C GLN A 570 27.79 4.78 -13.23
N PHE A 571 27.93 3.51 -13.50
CA PHE A 571 28.46 2.98 -14.74
C PHE A 571 27.31 2.28 -15.46
N ASP A 572 27.15 2.55 -16.75
CA ASP A 572 26.18 1.90 -17.61
C ASP A 572 26.80 1.50 -18.96
N SER A 573 26.33 0.39 -19.49
CA SER A 573 26.63 -0.05 -20.83
C SER A 573 25.37 -0.64 -21.45
N TYR A 574 25.12 -0.30 -22.70
CA TYR A 574 24.01 -0.88 -23.45
C TYR A 574 24.37 -1.14 -24.92
N PHE A 575 23.74 -2.16 -25.46
CA PHE A 575 23.62 -2.41 -26.88
C PHE A 575 22.16 -2.27 -27.30
N ARG A 576 21.91 -1.42 -28.30
CA ARG A 576 20.58 -1.22 -28.89
C ARG A 576 20.67 -1.53 -30.39
N ASN A 577 19.75 -2.33 -30.88
CA ASN A 577 19.48 -2.54 -32.30
C ASN A 577 18.09 -2.02 -32.61
N ARG A 578 17.99 -1.08 -33.53
CA ARG A 578 16.73 -0.50 -33.97
C ARG A 578 16.59 -0.63 -35.48
N ILE A 579 15.48 -1.20 -35.90
CA ILE A 579 15.09 -1.35 -37.30
C ILE A 579 14.15 -0.19 -37.64
N TYR A 580 14.56 0.65 -38.56
CA TYR A 580 13.70 1.65 -39.19
C TYR A 580 13.29 1.12 -40.57
N ASP A 581 12.31 1.73 -41.22
CA ASP A 581 11.83 1.30 -42.52
C ASP A 581 12.95 1.35 -43.58
N GLN A 582 13.87 2.32 -43.50
CA GLN A 582 14.92 2.56 -44.49
C GLN A 582 16.28 1.94 -44.13
N TYR A 583 16.55 1.64 -42.85
CA TYR A 583 17.82 1.11 -42.35
C TYR A 583 17.79 0.54 -40.96
N THR A 584 18.83 -0.13 -40.56
CA THR A 584 19.04 -0.63 -39.20
C THR A 584 20.14 0.15 -38.48
N GLU A 585 19.86 0.69 -37.28
CA GLU A 585 20.84 1.33 -36.39
C GLU A 585 21.30 0.37 -35.29
N GLN A 586 22.60 0.16 -35.18
CA GLN A 586 23.26 -0.54 -34.11
C GLN A 586 24.06 0.44 -33.26
N ARG A 587 23.75 0.52 -31.97
CA ARG A 587 24.43 1.43 -31.04
C ARG A 587 24.94 0.66 -29.82
N LEU A 588 26.25 0.71 -29.59
CA LEU A 588 26.92 0.24 -28.39
C LEU A 588 27.41 1.44 -27.59
N SER A 589 27.02 1.55 -26.35
CA SER A 589 27.45 2.63 -25.45
C SER A 589 28.00 2.06 -24.14
N ALA A 590 29.05 2.68 -23.61
CA ALA A 590 29.57 2.41 -22.29
C ALA A 590 30.07 3.71 -21.66
N GLY A 591 29.74 3.97 -20.40
CA GLY A 591 30.17 5.21 -19.77
C GLY A 591 29.87 5.31 -18.29
N GLY A 592 30.18 6.47 -17.75
CA GLY A 592 29.97 6.80 -16.35
C GLY A 592 29.23 8.11 -16.16
N ASN A 593 28.51 8.17 -15.06
CA ASN A 593 27.75 9.34 -14.64
C ASN A 593 28.05 9.59 -13.14
N ILE A 594 28.36 10.82 -12.78
CA ILE A 594 28.52 11.28 -11.40
C ILE A 594 27.40 12.27 -11.12
N GLY A 595 26.56 11.95 -10.12
CA GLY A 595 25.42 12.77 -9.74
C GLY A 595 25.54 13.30 -8.32
N GLN A 596 25.11 14.53 -8.09
CA GLN A 596 25.06 15.13 -6.76
C GLN A 596 23.72 15.80 -6.51
N ARG A 597 23.15 15.57 -5.35
CA ARG A 597 21.96 16.26 -4.91
C ARG A 597 22.30 17.68 -4.44
N LEU A 598 21.65 18.67 -5.02
CA LEU A 598 21.83 20.09 -4.77
C LEU A 598 20.55 20.64 -4.06
N GLY A 599 20.52 20.51 -2.72
CA GLY A 599 19.32 20.77 -1.92
C GLY A 599 18.24 19.70 -2.06
N ASP A 600 16.98 20.07 -1.87
CA ASP A 600 15.86 19.10 -1.76
C ASP A 600 15.28 18.67 -3.11
N VAL A 601 15.34 19.53 -4.12
CA VAL A 601 14.62 19.38 -5.39
C VAL A 601 15.52 19.30 -6.62
N TRP A 602 16.79 19.70 -6.52
CA TRP A 602 17.72 19.68 -7.64
C TRP A 602 18.73 18.55 -7.57
N VAL A 603 19.05 17.99 -8.72
CA VAL A 603 20.15 17.03 -8.91
C VAL A 603 21.00 17.52 -10.08
N GLY A 604 22.30 17.69 -9.86
CA GLY A 604 23.28 17.95 -10.91
C GLY A 604 24.00 16.66 -11.27
N ASN A 605 24.36 16.48 -12.54
CA ASN A 605 25.13 15.34 -13.00
C ASN A 605 26.15 15.73 -14.07
N ILE A 606 27.24 14.95 -14.15
CA ILE A 606 28.25 15.00 -15.20
C ILE A 606 28.43 13.57 -15.71
N SER A 607 28.43 13.40 -17.03
CA SER A 607 28.56 12.10 -17.68
C SER A 607 29.59 12.10 -18.78
N ALA A 608 30.18 10.94 -18.99
CA ALA A 608 31.06 10.69 -20.12
C ALA A 608 30.79 9.26 -20.63
N ASN A 609 30.39 9.15 -21.90
CA ASN A 609 30.02 7.90 -22.54
C ASN A 609 30.73 7.75 -23.87
N VAL A 610 31.38 6.61 -24.08
CA VAL A 610 31.90 6.22 -25.38
C VAL A 610 30.84 5.48 -26.16
N GLN A 611 30.56 5.91 -27.38
CA GLN A 611 29.52 5.34 -28.22
C GLN A 611 30.11 4.89 -29.56
N ARG A 612 29.65 3.72 -29.99
CA ARG A 612 29.88 3.21 -31.36
C ARG A 612 28.54 3.04 -32.03
N VAL A 613 28.33 3.77 -33.17
CA VAL A 613 27.12 3.71 -33.97
C VAL A 613 27.47 3.21 -35.34
N LYS A 614 26.64 2.32 -35.88
CA LYS A 614 26.73 1.77 -37.24
C LYS A 614 25.35 1.68 -37.83
N LEU A 615 25.18 2.18 -39.04
CA LEU A 615 23.96 1.96 -39.84
C LEU A 615 24.24 0.83 -40.85
N SER A 616 23.22 0.01 -41.12
CA SER A 616 23.27 -1.15 -42.02
C SER A 616 21.88 -1.44 -42.60
N ASP A 617 21.82 -2.43 -43.47
CA ASP A 617 20.58 -2.94 -44.08
C ASP A 617 19.75 -1.82 -44.75
N PHE A 618 20.42 -1.04 -45.62
CA PHE A 618 19.80 0.09 -46.28
C PHE A 618 18.84 -0.37 -47.37
N ASP A 619 17.69 0.26 -47.44
CA ASP A 619 16.69 0.03 -48.48
C ASP A 619 16.84 1.07 -49.65
N SER A 620 16.12 0.89 -50.73
CA SER A 620 16.22 1.72 -51.95
C SER A 620 15.77 3.18 -51.77
N ASP A 621 14.95 3.42 -50.72
CA ASP A 621 14.44 4.73 -50.37
C ASP A 621 15.23 5.43 -49.25
N THR A 622 16.41 4.90 -48.87
CA THR A 622 17.30 5.52 -47.88
C THR A 622 17.87 6.85 -48.42
N PRO A 623 17.71 7.98 -47.69
CA PRO A 623 18.35 9.25 -48.06
C PRO A 623 19.87 9.16 -48.16
N ARG A 624 20.45 9.97 -49.08
CA ARG A 624 21.90 10.01 -49.23
C ARG A 624 22.64 10.37 -47.97
N GLU A 625 22.14 11.33 -47.21
CA GLU A 625 22.71 11.80 -45.94
C GLU A 625 22.79 10.67 -44.90
N VAL A 626 21.72 9.86 -44.79
CA VAL A 626 21.70 8.69 -43.92
C VAL A 626 22.71 7.63 -44.39
N PHE A 627 22.81 7.40 -45.71
CA PHE A 627 23.77 6.45 -46.26
C PHE A 627 25.22 6.92 -46.09
N GLU A 628 25.49 8.22 -46.19
CA GLU A 628 26.81 8.78 -45.91
C GLU A 628 27.22 8.58 -44.44
N ASP A 629 26.27 8.62 -43.51
CA ASP A 629 26.47 8.37 -42.08
C ASP A 629 26.52 6.88 -41.68
N ARG A 630 26.75 5.95 -42.61
CA ARG A 630 26.72 4.50 -42.34
C ARG A 630 27.69 4.01 -41.30
N GLY A 631 28.76 4.79 -41.00
CA GLY A 631 29.75 4.50 -39.98
C GLY A 631 30.63 3.26 -40.25
N PRO A 632 31.22 2.60 -39.26
CA PRO A 632 30.96 2.81 -37.82
C PRO A 632 31.66 4.06 -37.27
N ASP A 633 30.90 4.90 -36.61
CA ASP A 633 31.41 6.07 -35.91
C ASP A 633 31.66 5.73 -34.45
N LEU A 634 32.83 6.10 -33.96
CA LEU A 634 33.22 5.96 -32.54
C LEU A 634 33.50 7.36 -31.99
N PHE A 635 32.76 7.76 -30.96
CA PHE A 635 32.90 9.08 -30.36
C PHE A 635 32.63 9.04 -28.85
N THR A 636 33.09 10.08 -28.15
CA THR A 636 32.81 10.28 -26.73
C THR A 636 31.81 11.42 -26.58
N LEU A 637 30.72 11.17 -25.86
CA LEU A 637 29.76 12.18 -25.45
C LEU A 637 30.03 12.58 -23.99
N ILE A 638 30.50 13.82 -23.78
CA ILE A 638 30.71 14.40 -22.46
C ILE A 638 29.59 15.38 -22.22
N GLY A 639 28.89 15.25 -21.08
CA GLY A 639 27.74 16.10 -20.78
C GLY A 639 27.62 16.47 -19.32
N GLY A 640 26.85 17.54 -19.06
CA GLY A 640 26.40 17.94 -17.76
C GLY A 640 24.91 18.23 -17.79
N GLY A 641 24.21 17.93 -16.70
CA GLY A 641 22.77 18.14 -16.58
C GLY A 641 22.34 18.64 -15.21
N LEU A 642 21.21 19.33 -15.22
CA LEU A 642 20.50 19.76 -14.00
C LEU A 642 19.05 19.28 -14.10
N ARG A 643 18.60 18.55 -13.10
CA ARG A 643 17.21 18.11 -13.00
C ARG A 643 16.58 18.66 -11.74
N ARG A 644 15.39 19.24 -11.90
CA ARG A 644 14.53 19.68 -10.80
C ARG A 644 13.24 18.90 -10.81
N THR A 645 12.81 18.39 -9.64
CA THR A 645 11.54 17.66 -9.53
C THR A 645 10.80 18.13 -8.28
N THR A 646 9.54 18.56 -8.47
CA THR A 646 8.64 19.00 -7.38
C THR A 646 7.27 18.31 -7.46
N VAL A 647 7.14 17.25 -8.25
CA VAL A 647 5.87 16.54 -8.43
C VAL A 647 5.44 15.82 -7.15
N ASP A 648 4.13 15.82 -6.90
CA ASP A 648 3.51 15.16 -5.76
C ASP A 648 3.54 13.61 -5.86
N ASN A 649 3.49 13.08 -7.08
CA ASN A 649 3.57 11.64 -7.34
C ASN A 649 4.38 11.41 -8.64
N PRO A 650 5.45 10.60 -8.62
CA PRO A 650 6.28 10.37 -9.80
C PRO A 650 5.58 9.58 -10.91
N PHE A 651 4.58 8.74 -10.58
CA PHE A 651 3.87 7.90 -11.57
C PHE A 651 2.59 8.56 -12.12
N ARG A 652 1.91 9.35 -11.30
CA ARG A 652 0.67 10.05 -11.67
C ARG A 652 0.66 11.45 -11.07
N PRO A 653 1.45 12.38 -11.65
CA PRO A 653 1.56 13.72 -11.10
C PRO A 653 0.24 14.49 -11.18
N GLY A 654 -0.20 15.04 -10.06
CA GLY A 654 -1.32 15.97 -10.01
C GLY A 654 -0.87 17.44 -9.87
N LYS A 655 0.31 17.65 -9.29
CA LYS A 655 0.86 18.99 -9.03
C LYS A 655 2.38 18.97 -9.13
N GLY A 656 2.96 20.12 -9.46
CA GLY A 656 4.40 20.34 -9.48
C GLY A 656 4.97 20.37 -10.89
N SER A 657 6.29 20.31 -11.00
CA SER A 657 6.99 20.38 -12.27
C SER A 657 8.26 19.54 -12.29
N VAL A 658 8.65 19.14 -13.48
CA VAL A 658 9.94 18.52 -13.79
C VAL A 658 10.63 19.43 -14.79
N ILE A 659 11.89 19.77 -14.52
CA ILE A 659 12.76 20.56 -15.44
C ILE A 659 14.01 19.74 -15.64
N ASN A 660 14.39 19.49 -16.88
CA ASN A 660 15.64 18.86 -17.27
C ASN A 660 16.40 19.85 -18.16
N LEU A 661 17.64 20.16 -17.80
CA LEU A 661 18.56 20.97 -18.60
C LEU A 661 19.81 20.16 -18.86
N GLY A 662 20.27 20.12 -20.09
CA GLY A 662 21.44 19.36 -20.50
C GLY A 662 22.31 20.15 -21.49
N LEU A 663 23.61 20.01 -21.32
CA LEU A 663 24.62 20.47 -22.28
C LEU A 663 25.59 19.31 -22.55
N SER A 664 25.86 19.00 -23.77
CA SER A 664 26.79 17.92 -24.13
C SER A 664 27.65 18.28 -25.32
N LYS A 665 28.84 17.70 -25.36
CA LYS A 665 29.82 17.77 -26.46
C LYS A 665 30.09 16.35 -26.95
N ALA A 666 29.90 16.12 -28.22
CA ALA A 666 30.42 14.95 -28.92
C ALA A 666 31.85 15.21 -29.38
N ILE A 667 32.73 14.28 -29.15
CA ILE A 667 34.15 14.35 -29.51
C ILE A 667 34.49 13.11 -30.32
N PRO A 668 34.89 13.23 -31.57
CA PRO A 668 35.20 12.08 -32.42
C PRO A 668 36.45 11.32 -31.91
N ILE A 669 36.39 10.00 -31.92
CA ILE A 669 37.54 9.09 -31.81
C ILE A 669 37.84 8.53 -33.20
N SER A 670 36.80 8.15 -33.94
CA SER A 670 36.84 7.69 -35.31
C SER A 670 35.54 8.11 -36.01
N GLY A 671 35.59 8.62 -37.22
CA GLY A 671 34.46 9.25 -37.92
C GLY A 671 34.41 10.76 -37.70
N ASN A 672 33.30 11.41 -38.06
CA ASN A 672 33.17 12.86 -38.11
C ASN A 672 32.17 13.44 -37.12
N VAL A 673 31.86 12.72 -36.01
CA VAL A 673 30.87 13.14 -35.01
C VAL A 673 31.43 14.20 -34.08
N ASP A 674 31.25 15.46 -34.42
CA ASP A 674 31.73 16.61 -33.63
C ASP A 674 30.67 17.70 -33.54
N TYR A 675 30.01 17.86 -32.40
CA TYR A 675 28.96 18.87 -32.20
C TYR A 675 28.76 19.21 -30.72
N TRP A 676 28.17 20.39 -30.47
CA TRP A 676 27.60 20.74 -29.20
C TRP A 676 26.07 20.60 -29.25
N ARG A 677 25.48 20.14 -28.13
CA ARG A 677 24.04 20.01 -27.99
C ARG A 677 23.58 20.61 -26.66
N VAL A 678 22.52 21.41 -26.70
CA VAL A 678 21.76 21.85 -25.53
C VAL A 678 20.34 21.30 -25.61
N ASN A 679 19.83 20.79 -24.51
CA ASN A 679 18.44 20.32 -24.35
C ASN A 679 17.81 20.99 -23.12
N ALA A 680 16.56 21.40 -23.26
CA ALA A 680 15.76 21.90 -22.16
C ALA A 680 14.35 21.33 -22.25
N GLU A 681 13.92 20.63 -21.21
CA GLU A 681 12.60 20.05 -21.10
C GLU A 681 11.90 20.57 -19.86
N LEU A 682 10.64 20.96 -19.98
CA LEU A 682 9.77 21.38 -18.90
C LEU A 682 8.46 20.58 -18.99
N ALA A 683 8.05 19.95 -17.89
CA ALA A 683 6.71 19.42 -17.72
C ALA A 683 6.11 19.99 -16.44
N SER A 684 4.93 20.58 -16.53
CA SER A 684 4.19 21.18 -15.40
C SER A 684 2.83 20.51 -15.27
N PHE A 685 2.43 20.22 -14.03
CA PHE A 685 1.17 19.56 -13.71
C PHE A 685 0.36 20.44 -12.78
N LEU A 686 -0.90 20.70 -13.16
CA LEU A 686 -1.82 21.59 -12.46
C LEU A 686 -3.15 20.86 -12.25
N THR A 687 -3.52 20.59 -11.01
CA THR A 687 -4.89 20.15 -10.69
C THR A 687 -5.82 21.36 -10.82
N LEU A 688 -6.65 21.37 -11.88
CA LEU A 688 -7.62 22.45 -12.11
C LEU A 688 -8.90 22.25 -11.31
N TYR A 689 -9.32 21.00 -11.12
CA TYR A 689 -10.54 20.65 -10.40
C TYR A 689 -10.38 19.28 -9.73
N GLU A 690 -10.98 19.12 -8.57
CA GLU A 690 -11.11 17.84 -7.88
C GLU A 690 -12.61 17.58 -7.71
N ASP A 691 -13.08 16.45 -8.23
CA ASP A 691 -14.48 16.11 -8.21
C ASP A 691 -14.94 15.59 -6.84
N PHE A 692 -16.25 15.37 -6.70
CA PHE A 692 -16.88 14.83 -5.50
C PHE A 692 -16.24 13.50 -4.98
N LEU A 693 -15.65 12.72 -5.88
CA LEU A 693 -15.00 11.45 -5.55
C LEU A 693 -13.50 11.59 -5.22
N GLY A 694 -13.00 12.83 -5.12
CA GLY A 694 -11.59 13.11 -4.88
C GLY A 694 -10.70 12.87 -6.11
N ARG A 695 -11.29 12.74 -7.31
CA ARG A 695 -10.55 12.51 -8.55
C ARG A 695 -10.10 13.84 -9.13
N LYS A 696 -8.84 13.90 -9.51
CA LYS A 696 -8.20 15.14 -9.99
C LYS A 696 -8.32 15.26 -11.50
N HIS A 697 -8.76 16.41 -11.95
CA HIS A 697 -8.64 16.86 -13.33
C HIS A 697 -7.32 17.60 -13.48
N VAL A 698 -6.43 17.07 -14.30
CA VAL A 698 -5.05 17.56 -14.37
C VAL A 698 -4.77 18.17 -15.74
N LEU A 699 -4.22 19.37 -15.74
CA LEU A 699 -3.63 19.98 -16.94
C LEU A 699 -2.12 19.73 -16.89
N LYS A 700 -1.59 19.01 -17.88
CA LYS A 700 -0.16 18.85 -18.15
C LYS A 700 0.24 19.81 -19.24
N LEU A 701 1.26 20.61 -18.99
CA LEU A 701 1.92 21.45 -19.98
C LEU A 701 3.34 20.92 -20.18
N GLN A 702 3.76 20.74 -21.41
CA GLN A 702 5.07 20.21 -21.74
C GLN A 702 5.71 21.11 -22.80
N THR A 703 7.01 21.38 -22.63
CA THR A 703 7.81 22.12 -23.62
C THR A 703 9.18 21.45 -23.71
N GLU A 704 9.66 21.26 -24.92
CA GLU A 704 10.99 20.72 -25.19
C GLU A 704 11.67 21.62 -26.21
N VAL A 705 12.93 21.94 -25.93
CA VAL A 705 13.81 22.72 -26.83
C VAL A 705 15.13 21.96 -26.98
N GLY A 706 15.53 21.70 -28.17
CA GLY A 706 16.79 21.07 -28.51
C GLY A 706 17.54 21.87 -29.54
N TRP A 707 18.84 22.07 -29.35
CA TRP A 707 19.68 22.76 -30.31
C TRP A 707 21.05 22.16 -30.40
N ILE A 708 21.40 21.72 -31.59
CA ILE A 708 22.73 21.29 -31.99
C ILE A 708 23.39 22.48 -32.67
N PHE A 709 24.44 22.98 -32.05
CA PHE A 709 25.18 24.13 -32.51
C PHE A 709 26.66 23.77 -32.55
N GLU A 710 27.42 24.44 -33.45
CA GLU A 710 28.84 24.24 -33.63
C GLU A 710 29.21 22.77 -33.94
N GLY A 711 29.60 22.55 -35.20
CA GLY A 711 29.99 21.22 -35.71
C GLY A 711 28.91 20.54 -36.55
N GLU A 712 29.20 19.33 -36.96
CA GLU A 712 28.31 18.48 -37.77
C GLU A 712 27.83 17.29 -36.93
N ALA A 713 26.50 17.15 -36.83
CA ALA A 713 25.88 15.99 -36.23
C ALA A 713 25.37 15.06 -37.35
N PRO A 714 25.70 13.76 -37.30
CA PRO A 714 25.15 12.79 -38.25
C PRO A 714 23.64 12.62 -38.03
N THR A 715 22.95 12.09 -39.01
CA THR A 715 21.50 11.93 -39.05
C THR A 715 20.97 11.16 -37.84
N PHE A 716 21.71 10.17 -37.30
CA PHE A 716 21.36 9.41 -36.11
C PHE A 716 21.50 10.20 -34.80
N GLU A 717 22.06 11.39 -34.80
CA GLU A 717 22.20 12.31 -33.67
C GLU A 717 21.28 13.54 -33.77
N LYS A 718 20.63 13.77 -34.91
CA LYS A 718 19.72 14.90 -35.14
C LYS A 718 18.37 14.68 -34.45
N TYR A 719 17.59 15.74 -34.35
CA TYR A 719 16.25 15.73 -33.78
C TYR A 719 15.17 15.32 -34.76
N TYR A 720 14.17 14.62 -34.25
CA TYR A 720 12.96 14.20 -34.96
C TYR A 720 11.77 14.28 -34.03
N LEU A 721 10.57 14.59 -34.52
CA LEU A 721 9.31 14.47 -33.82
C LEU A 721 8.33 13.57 -34.61
N GLY A 722 7.34 13.04 -33.92
CA GLY A 722 6.32 12.13 -34.48
C GLY A 722 6.04 10.94 -33.56
N GLY A 723 5.09 10.09 -33.93
CA GLY A 723 4.66 8.98 -33.13
C GLY A 723 4.08 9.43 -31.77
N ARG A 724 4.62 8.89 -30.66
CA ARG A 724 4.17 9.23 -29.31
C ARG A 724 4.65 10.60 -28.82
N THR A 725 5.69 11.14 -29.41
CA THR A 725 6.24 12.46 -29.02
C THR A 725 5.46 13.60 -29.66
N PHE A 726 4.84 13.39 -30.86
CA PHE A 726 3.98 14.32 -31.51
C PHE A 726 2.84 13.56 -32.21
N ARG A 727 1.75 13.41 -31.47
CA ARG A 727 0.62 12.57 -31.85
C ARG A 727 -0.11 13.10 -33.08
N GLY A 728 -0.56 12.21 -33.94
CA GLY A 728 -1.16 12.56 -35.25
C GLY A 728 -0.19 12.46 -36.41
N PHE A 729 1.10 12.41 -36.14
CA PHE A 729 2.16 12.25 -37.12
C PHE A 729 2.87 10.92 -36.98
N GLN A 730 3.30 10.32 -38.11
CA GLN A 730 4.09 9.10 -38.07
C GLN A 730 5.43 9.32 -37.35
N PHE A 731 6.01 8.26 -36.81
CA PHE A 731 7.26 8.32 -36.10
C PHE A 731 8.38 8.94 -36.96
N ARG A 732 9.07 9.98 -36.47
CA ARG A 732 10.16 10.75 -37.08
C ARG A 732 9.76 11.63 -38.27
N THR A 733 8.55 11.59 -38.77
CA THR A 733 8.17 12.34 -39.99
C THR A 733 8.30 13.86 -39.88
N VAL A 734 8.18 14.40 -38.63
CA VAL A 734 8.32 15.85 -38.41
C VAL A 734 9.80 16.20 -38.26
N SER A 735 10.43 16.48 -39.39
CA SER A 735 11.82 16.89 -39.51
C SER A 735 12.10 17.38 -40.95
N PRO A 736 13.24 18.02 -41.21
CA PRO A 736 13.76 18.20 -42.58
C PRO A 736 13.84 16.87 -43.31
N LYS A 737 13.55 16.91 -44.62
CA LYS A 737 13.52 15.74 -45.48
C LYS A 737 14.46 15.91 -46.67
N SER A 738 14.95 14.80 -47.19
CA SER A 738 15.78 14.75 -48.39
C SER A 738 15.04 14.03 -49.50
N ASP A 739 15.28 14.51 -50.75
CA ASP A 739 14.77 13.88 -51.94
C ASP A 739 15.58 12.63 -52.27
N VAL A 740 14.95 11.48 -52.24
CA VAL A 740 15.57 10.18 -52.54
C VAL A 740 15.77 9.93 -54.00
N THR A 741 15.27 10.81 -54.93
CA THR A 741 15.50 10.70 -56.37
C THR A 741 16.88 11.15 -56.80
N VAL A 742 17.53 12.08 -56.07
CA VAL A 742 18.80 12.68 -56.43
C VAL A 742 19.88 12.34 -55.39
N GLY A 743 20.72 11.39 -55.71
CA GLY A 743 21.85 11.02 -54.89
C GLY A 743 21.55 10.02 -53.77
N SER A 744 20.41 9.37 -53.78
CA SER A 744 20.03 8.29 -52.89
C SER A 744 20.75 6.99 -53.19
N PHE A 745 20.64 6.01 -52.31
CA PHE A 745 21.09 4.64 -52.54
C PHE A 745 20.40 4.07 -53.80
N PRO A 746 21.02 3.15 -54.54
CA PRO A 746 20.62 2.78 -55.92
C PRO A 746 19.12 2.46 -56.02
N GLY A 747 18.39 3.22 -56.84
CA GLY A 747 17.00 2.94 -57.19
C GLY A 747 15.94 3.80 -56.49
N GLY A 748 16.30 5.01 -55.98
CA GLY A 748 15.37 5.92 -55.29
C GLY A 748 13.98 6.04 -55.94
N THR A 749 12.95 6.08 -55.11
CA THR A 749 11.53 6.00 -55.52
C THR A 749 10.88 7.34 -55.84
N GLY A 750 11.55 8.46 -55.57
CA GLY A 750 11.00 9.81 -55.71
C GLY A 750 10.24 10.33 -54.49
N ASP A 751 10.41 9.63 -53.35
CA ASP A 751 9.84 10.01 -52.08
C ASP A 751 10.77 10.95 -51.30
N PHE A 752 10.21 11.64 -50.28
CA PHE A 752 10.94 12.54 -49.40
C PHE A 752 11.02 11.94 -48.01
N GLU A 753 12.21 11.52 -47.58
CA GLU A 753 12.44 10.82 -46.34
C GLU A 753 13.12 11.68 -45.25
N PRO A 754 12.84 11.46 -43.95
CA PRO A 754 13.31 12.29 -42.86
C PRO A 754 14.82 12.13 -42.62
N ILE A 755 15.55 13.26 -42.55
CA ILE A 755 17.00 13.31 -42.28
C ILE A 755 17.32 13.99 -40.94
N GLY A 756 16.32 14.46 -40.21
CA GLY A 756 16.46 15.14 -38.91
C GLY A 756 16.94 16.58 -39.03
N GLY A 757 16.78 17.35 -37.97
CA GLY A 757 17.19 18.74 -37.88
C GLY A 757 18.06 19.03 -36.66
N SER A 758 18.75 20.18 -36.71
CA SER A 758 19.61 20.64 -35.62
C SER A 758 18.88 21.47 -34.56
N TRP A 759 17.65 21.88 -34.83
CA TRP A 759 16.78 22.62 -33.93
C TRP A 759 15.47 21.90 -33.74
N LEU A 760 15.05 21.81 -32.49
CA LEU A 760 13.77 21.25 -32.10
C LEU A 760 13.04 22.21 -31.14
N PHE A 761 11.78 22.46 -31.42
CA PHE A 761 10.85 23.07 -30.50
C PHE A 761 9.56 22.26 -30.46
N PHE A 762 9.13 21.88 -29.26
CA PHE A 762 7.85 21.22 -29.03
C PHE A 762 7.13 21.88 -27.87
N ALA A 763 5.83 22.09 -28.01
CA ALA A 763 4.93 22.53 -26.95
C ALA A 763 3.64 21.72 -26.99
N GLY A 764 3.32 21.07 -25.88
CA GLY A 764 2.13 20.25 -25.71
C GLY A 764 1.30 20.67 -24.50
N ALA A 765 -0.02 20.60 -24.65
CA ALA A 765 -0.97 20.74 -23.57
C ALA A 765 -1.92 19.54 -23.55
N GLN A 766 -2.07 18.90 -22.40
CA GLN A 766 -2.91 17.72 -22.22
C GLN A 766 -3.81 17.92 -21.00
N TYR A 767 -5.11 17.77 -21.18
CA TYR A 767 -6.10 17.81 -20.12
C TYR A 767 -6.62 16.41 -19.85
N GLU A 768 -6.45 15.95 -18.62
CA GLU A 768 -6.84 14.63 -18.16
C GLU A 768 -8.11 14.70 -17.31
N VAL A 769 -9.11 13.91 -17.72
CA VAL A 769 -10.42 13.82 -17.06
C VAL A 769 -10.63 12.39 -16.59
N PRO A 770 -10.72 12.12 -15.28
CA PRO A 770 -11.03 10.79 -14.79
C PRO A 770 -12.45 10.39 -15.17
N LEU A 771 -12.61 9.36 -15.99
CA LEU A 771 -13.91 8.89 -16.47
C LEU A 771 -14.51 7.87 -15.51
N PHE A 772 -13.76 6.82 -15.17
CA PHE A 772 -14.27 5.73 -14.32
C PHE A 772 -13.23 5.37 -13.23
N GLY A 773 -13.54 5.81 -12.01
CA GLY A 773 -12.64 5.57 -10.87
C GLY A 773 -11.23 6.10 -11.14
N ASP A 774 -10.24 5.37 -10.63
CA ASP A 774 -8.83 5.65 -10.87
C ASP A 774 -8.29 4.84 -12.07
N GLY A 775 -9.11 3.95 -12.65
CA GLY A 775 -8.68 3.01 -13.69
C GLY A 775 -8.80 3.54 -15.10
N LEU A 776 -9.71 4.46 -15.39
CA LEU A 776 -9.91 4.98 -16.75
C LEU A 776 -9.94 6.51 -16.76
N THR A 777 -9.05 7.11 -17.52
CA THR A 777 -8.93 8.56 -17.71
C THR A 777 -9.08 8.91 -19.18
N GLY A 778 -9.94 9.88 -19.50
CA GLY A 778 -10.01 10.51 -20.82
C GLY A 778 -8.96 11.61 -20.92
N VAL A 779 -8.45 11.80 -22.12
CA VAL A 779 -7.42 12.80 -22.40
C VAL A 779 -7.85 13.62 -23.62
N MET A 780 -7.67 14.93 -23.53
CA MET A 780 -7.72 15.85 -24.67
C MET A 780 -6.37 16.53 -24.77
N PHE A 781 -5.83 16.66 -25.97
CA PHE A 781 -4.50 17.23 -26.13
C PHE A 781 -4.38 18.13 -27.37
N VAL A 782 -3.41 19.02 -27.29
CA VAL A 782 -2.88 19.81 -28.39
C VAL A 782 -1.38 19.66 -28.36
N ASP A 783 -0.78 19.17 -29.44
CA ASP A 783 0.65 19.06 -29.66
C ASP A 783 1.04 20.01 -30.78
N SER A 784 2.12 20.74 -30.60
CA SER A 784 2.63 21.68 -31.61
C SER A 784 4.15 21.75 -31.58
N GLY A 785 4.79 21.98 -32.70
CA GLY A 785 6.23 22.04 -32.75
C GLY A 785 6.80 22.06 -34.15
N THR A 786 8.12 22.11 -34.21
CA THR A 786 8.90 22.09 -35.42
C THR A 786 10.27 21.45 -35.19
N VAL A 787 10.82 20.89 -36.24
CA VAL A 787 12.23 20.47 -36.31
C VAL A 787 12.81 21.07 -37.61
N THR A 788 13.87 21.84 -37.46
CA THR A 788 14.53 22.57 -38.57
C THR A 788 16.06 22.49 -38.44
N ASN A 789 16.79 22.91 -39.46
CA ASN A 789 18.26 22.97 -39.41
C ASN A 789 18.79 24.25 -38.74
N THR A 790 17.98 25.29 -38.65
CA THR A 790 18.31 26.57 -38.01
C THR A 790 17.29 26.93 -36.98
N PRO A 791 17.69 27.58 -35.85
CA PRO A 791 16.73 28.02 -34.84
C PRO A 791 15.64 28.93 -35.47
N GLY A 792 14.37 28.56 -35.25
CA GLY A 792 13.20 29.27 -35.82
C GLY A 792 11.91 28.49 -35.60
N PHE A 793 10.84 29.04 -36.16
CA PHE A 793 9.51 28.45 -36.12
C PHE A 793 8.96 28.18 -37.54
N ASP A 794 9.87 28.07 -38.50
CA ASP A 794 9.53 27.66 -39.85
C ASP A 794 9.01 26.21 -39.83
N ASP A 795 8.21 25.85 -40.83
CA ASP A 795 7.63 24.50 -40.97
C ASP A 795 6.92 24.03 -39.68
N TYR A 796 6.15 24.91 -39.05
CA TYR A 796 5.46 24.60 -37.80
C TYR A 796 4.28 23.66 -38.01
N ARG A 797 4.13 22.68 -37.14
CA ARG A 797 3.05 21.69 -37.17
C ARG A 797 2.18 21.82 -35.94
N VAL A 798 0.89 21.47 -36.06
CA VAL A 798 -0.07 21.43 -34.96
C VAL A 798 -0.98 20.22 -35.13
N SER A 799 -1.17 19.48 -34.08
CA SER A 799 -2.18 18.44 -33.97
C SER A 799 -3.07 18.60 -32.73
N VAL A 800 -4.29 18.12 -32.84
CA VAL A 800 -5.22 18.04 -31.74
C VAL A 800 -5.74 16.62 -31.62
N GLY A 801 -6.15 16.22 -30.44
CA GLY A 801 -6.65 14.87 -30.33
C GLY A 801 -7.31 14.55 -29.00
N VAL A 802 -7.79 13.33 -28.96
CA VAL A 802 -8.41 12.73 -27.77
C VAL A 802 -7.77 11.37 -27.50
N GLY A 803 -7.79 10.94 -26.26
CA GLY A 803 -7.21 9.65 -25.92
C GLY A 803 -7.83 9.04 -24.65
N LEU A 804 -7.45 7.81 -24.41
CA LEU A 804 -7.83 7.06 -23.21
C LEU A 804 -6.57 6.54 -22.51
N ARG A 805 -6.59 6.58 -21.19
CA ARG A 805 -5.55 6.00 -20.33
C ARG A 805 -6.21 4.95 -19.43
N LEU A 806 -5.84 3.71 -19.59
CA LEU A 806 -6.36 2.59 -18.81
C LEU A 806 -5.26 2.13 -17.82
N TYR A 807 -5.48 2.38 -16.53
CA TYR A 807 -4.59 1.97 -15.44
C TYR A 807 -5.07 0.62 -14.90
N LEU A 808 -4.27 -0.41 -15.10
CA LEU A 808 -4.56 -1.77 -14.60
C LEU A 808 -3.54 -2.12 -13.50
N PRO A 809 -3.96 -2.26 -12.25
CA PRO A 809 -3.03 -2.54 -11.14
C PRO A 809 -2.18 -3.81 -11.34
N VAL A 810 -2.70 -4.77 -12.10
CA VAL A 810 -1.99 -6.02 -12.44
C VAL A 810 -0.84 -5.79 -13.42
N LEU A 811 -0.88 -4.72 -14.23
CA LEU A 811 0.12 -4.38 -15.23
C LEU A 811 1.15 -3.34 -14.74
N GLY A 812 1.04 -2.88 -13.50
CA GLY A 812 1.93 -1.88 -12.94
C GLY A 812 1.36 -0.45 -12.95
N PRO A 813 2.20 0.57 -12.65
CA PRO A 813 1.73 1.95 -12.50
C PRO A 813 1.54 2.72 -13.80
N ALA A 814 2.07 2.27 -14.96
CA ALA A 814 1.87 2.95 -16.24
C ALA A 814 0.56 2.56 -16.91
N PRO A 815 -0.10 3.49 -17.59
CA PRO A 815 -1.34 3.21 -18.30
C PRO A 815 -1.10 2.56 -19.65
N LEU A 816 -2.10 1.81 -20.11
CA LEU A 816 -2.28 1.58 -21.54
C LEU A 816 -2.81 2.88 -22.17
N ALA A 817 -2.10 3.43 -23.13
CA ALA A 817 -2.46 4.69 -23.79
C ALA A 817 -2.99 4.42 -25.21
N PHE A 818 -4.14 5.00 -25.50
CA PHE A 818 -4.80 4.96 -26.80
C PHE A 818 -5.05 6.40 -27.23
N ASP A 819 -4.35 6.91 -28.23
CA ASP A 819 -4.48 8.29 -28.69
C ASP A 819 -4.96 8.37 -30.14
N PHE A 820 -5.86 9.30 -30.40
CA PHE A 820 -6.33 9.67 -31.73
C PHE A 820 -5.94 11.13 -31.98
N GLY A 821 -4.90 11.33 -32.80
CA GLY A 821 -4.35 12.63 -33.14
C GLY A 821 -4.73 13.03 -34.57
N PHE A 822 -5.14 14.26 -34.73
CA PHE A 822 -5.56 14.83 -36.03
C PHE A 822 -4.67 16.04 -36.33
N PRO A 823 -3.77 15.95 -37.35
CA PRO A 823 -2.99 17.07 -37.77
C PRO A 823 -3.86 18.20 -38.32
N LEU A 824 -3.75 19.40 -37.73
CA LEU A 824 -4.40 20.61 -38.22
C LEU A 824 -3.51 21.40 -39.15
N VAL A 825 -2.21 21.44 -38.86
CA VAL A 825 -1.17 22.08 -39.67
C VAL A 825 -0.09 21.04 -39.92
N LYS A 826 0.16 20.73 -41.17
CA LYS A 826 1.19 19.79 -41.63
C LYS A 826 1.90 20.32 -42.87
N GLN A 827 3.08 19.80 -43.17
CA GLN A 827 3.82 20.08 -44.39
C GLN A 827 3.48 19.04 -45.48
N GLU A 828 3.85 19.31 -46.71
CA GLU A 828 3.45 18.54 -47.86
C GLU A 828 3.83 17.05 -47.80
N TYR A 829 5.01 16.78 -47.28
CA TYR A 829 5.57 15.41 -47.17
C TYR A 829 5.47 14.79 -45.81
N ASP A 830 4.67 15.37 -44.89
CA ASP A 830 4.48 14.78 -43.58
C ASP A 830 3.54 13.59 -43.65
N GLU A 831 3.98 12.47 -43.16
CA GLU A 831 3.16 11.28 -42.97
C GLU A 831 2.31 11.38 -41.70
N THR A 832 1.06 10.97 -41.83
CA THR A 832 0.10 11.11 -40.72
C THR A 832 -0.31 9.76 -40.16
N GLN A 833 -0.33 9.66 -38.83
CA GLN A 833 -0.80 8.49 -38.09
C GLN A 833 -1.85 8.90 -37.08
N VAL A 834 -3.13 8.71 -37.43
CA VAL A 834 -4.24 9.14 -36.61
C VAL A 834 -4.30 8.38 -35.28
N PHE A 835 -4.03 7.08 -35.28
CA PHE A 835 -4.06 6.23 -34.08
C PHE A 835 -2.65 5.87 -33.61
N SER A 836 -2.39 6.12 -32.34
CA SER A 836 -1.20 5.63 -31.67
C SER A 836 -1.56 4.88 -30.39
N PHE A 837 -0.85 3.80 -30.14
CA PHE A 837 -1.01 2.93 -28.98
C PHE A 837 0.33 2.73 -28.26
N SER A 838 0.29 2.74 -26.94
CA SER A 838 1.41 2.27 -26.15
C SER A 838 0.94 1.51 -24.92
N ALA A 839 1.57 0.39 -24.69
CA ALA A 839 1.46 -0.42 -23.49
C ALA A 839 2.87 -0.55 -22.91
N GLU A 840 3.36 0.50 -22.29
CA GLU A 840 4.61 0.43 -21.55
C GLU A 840 4.29 -0.09 -20.16
N LEU A 841 4.62 -1.34 -19.95
CA LEU A 841 4.60 -1.94 -18.64
C LEU A 841 5.91 -1.53 -17.95
N PRO A 842 5.89 -0.66 -16.93
CA PRO A 842 7.09 -0.36 -16.16
C PRO A 842 7.39 -1.60 -15.34
N PHE A 843 8.55 -2.13 -15.55
CA PHE A 843 9.06 -3.32 -14.85
C PHE A 843 10.04 -2.90 -13.77
#